data_72589dbb5c2b4cae62a156a0c93b9533
#
_entry.id   72589dbb5c2b4cae62a156a0c93b9533
#
_cell.length_a   1.000
_cell.length_b   1.000
_cell.length_c   1.000
_cell.angle_alpha   90.00
_cell.angle_beta   90.00
_cell.angle_gamma   90.00
#
_symmetry.space_group_name_H-M   'P 1'
#
loop_
_entity.id
_entity.type
_entity.pdbx_description
1 polymer ?
#
loop_
_entity_poly.entity_id
_entity_poly.type
_entity_poly.pdbx_seq_one_letter_code
_entity_poly.pdbx_strand_id
1 'polypeptide(L)'
;MELAREHTPLGVPAKPDGRTSSDEEVVLDSRDVTNCVHLFLGRMPANNSADRLPTNNIAALLRGIFEKEEFKTSVLHPVLLREVLPHSVLADVLLLPLIDWAQKRLPISASTRRTAGGARTWAQLLELLLSDAALVAVAPELAAAEVDRILRARLENEPLSKVKRSLVGAVDAASAFEIRGWALDLCDKSVPVIVEFYADTTFIGAVPCSEPRPDVRDAVGGDGKVGFTFKISTAHRASFARGRTLVAVDSVSRERIGASTLVYAEAAQTWDAISATRSELAELRQVLDRIEARLPEIGRMASIPIEAYEEYWERFYRPTPEVLTGQCIQSRRFTYRPLISVILPTWNSNTRLLDRAIQSVLAQTYDHWEIVVSDDASDRDELRSLEHRHASEPRIRWIHATAREGIAVNTNRGIAAASGDYIAFLDHDDELAPDALYQVAKSLQKRQYGLVYSDEDRMEEDELGRCIHHTPFFKPGFDPDLLLSVNYICHLVVLRRDVVVAAGGLRAGLEGAQDHDLLLRVAGSLAASDILHLPRVLYHWRVTPGSVSRTPVLAEVIQKNIVTAVADHLSRLNLAAKVEAHNDPVGTARQFATRVRWRLPAMAPKISIIVATRDRVDLLRPCLDSVMDSAVAYPGEYEIVLVDNDSTEPATLSYFASLPAKPQVRVIPFRGPFNYSAINNCGARSALGEVLIFLNNDTLVLTKDWCVELVANALREDVGAVGARLLYADGTIQHAGVLLGVEGVAGHEAVGDTPQSGGYVGRSHLLRSAAAVTGACLATRRAIFKEMDGFEELNLKIAFNDVDYCMKVRKAGYRVVYNPFAVLYHFESKSRGRELSEVQQIRHRAEAAAFHARWSDSEIVDPYYNPHFERFARPFERLRPPPD
;
A
#
# COMPACT_ATOMS: atom_id res chain seq x y z
N MET A 1 -4.10 17.90 16.71
CA MET A 1 -3.59 17.87 18.10
C MET A 1 -2.50 18.91 18.37
N GLU A 2 -1.78 19.35 17.36
CA GLU A 2 -0.75 20.43 17.52
C GLU A 2 -1.34 21.85 17.60
N LEU A 3 -2.56 22.06 17.15
CA LEU A 3 -3.23 23.37 17.17
C LEU A 3 -3.70 23.83 18.57
N ALA A 4 -3.62 22.97 19.58
CA ALA A 4 -4.16 23.24 20.92
C ALA A 4 -3.12 23.68 21.96
N ARG A 5 -1.84 23.86 21.64
CA ARG A 5 -0.78 24.02 22.66
C ARG A 5 -0.01 25.34 22.73
N GLU A 6 -0.19 26.27 21.80
CA GLU A 6 0.52 27.53 21.91
C GLU A 6 -0.40 28.72 21.61
N HIS A 7 -0.82 29.48 22.63
CA HIS A 7 -0.89 30.93 22.63
C HIS A 7 -1.53 31.52 23.90
N THR A 8 -0.84 32.45 24.51
CA THR A 8 -1.25 33.28 25.64
C THR A 8 -2.27 34.36 25.19
N PRO A 9 -3.22 34.78 26.04
CA PRO A 9 -4.35 35.62 25.63
C PRO A 9 -3.97 37.08 25.40
N LEU A 10 -4.47 37.65 24.31
CA LEU A 10 -4.51 39.09 24.09
C LEU A 10 -5.76 39.70 24.75
N GLY A 11 -5.57 40.81 25.43
CA GLY A 11 -6.51 41.47 26.34
C GLY A 11 -7.85 41.89 25.70
N VAL A 12 -8.89 41.72 26.49
CA VAL A 12 -10.29 42.07 26.21
C VAL A 12 -10.50 43.56 26.36
N PRO A 13 -11.17 44.25 25.44
CA PRO A 13 -11.72 45.60 25.72
C PRO A 13 -12.99 45.51 26.58
N ALA A 14 -13.19 46.53 27.42
CA ALA A 14 -14.19 46.57 28.46
C ALA A 14 -15.64 46.42 27.96
N LYS A 15 -16.48 45.73 28.77
CA LYS A 15 -17.91 45.51 28.58
C LYS A 15 -18.73 46.80 28.77
N PRO A 16 -19.87 46.89 28.06
CA PRO A 16 -20.99 47.68 28.59
C PRO A 16 -21.84 46.76 29.51
N ASP A 17 -22.21 47.30 30.65
CA ASP A 17 -23.03 46.64 31.66
C ASP A 17 -24.43 46.23 31.17
N GLY A 18 -24.76 44.94 31.36
CA GLY A 18 -26.10 44.43 31.07
C GLY A 18 -26.18 42.93 31.38
N ARG A 19 -26.61 42.62 32.58
CA ARG A 19 -26.76 41.29 33.15
C ARG A 19 -27.45 40.26 32.21
N THR A 20 -26.81 39.13 31.95
CA THR A 20 -27.48 37.81 31.82
C THR A 20 -26.47 36.67 32.00
N SER A 21 -26.80 35.77 32.94
CA SER A 21 -26.45 34.37 33.16
C SER A 21 -25.08 33.83 32.72
N SER A 22 -24.29 33.42 33.74
CA SER A 22 -23.28 32.32 33.78
C SER A 22 -22.50 32.04 32.48
N ASP A 23 -21.37 32.70 32.29
CA ASP A 23 -20.29 32.29 31.43
C ASP A 23 -19.62 31.05 32.05
N GLU A 24 -20.13 29.85 31.81
CA GLU A 24 -19.27 28.66 31.84
C GLU A 24 -18.33 28.79 30.62
N GLU A 25 -17.03 28.97 30.86
CA GLU A 25 -15.98 28.90 29.83
C GLU A 25 -16.09 27.52 29.15
N VAL A 26 -16.66 27.50 27.96
CA VAL A 26 -16.76 26.29 27.14
C VAL A 26 -15.37 25.96 26.64
N VAL A 27 -14.73 24.97 27.26
CA VAL A 27 -13.43 24.45 26.82
C VAL A 27 -13.60 23.81 25.44
N LEU A 28 -12.80 24.29 24.47
CA LEU A 28 -12.79 23.74 23.11
C LEU A 28 -12.16 22.34 23.08
N ASP A 29 -12.81 21.43 22.38
CA ASP A 29 -12.23 20.14 22.01
C ASP A 29 -11.84 20.12 20.51
N SER A 30 -11.15 19.05 20.09
CA SER A 30 -10.72 18.91 18.68
C SER A 30 -11.89 18.84 17.70
N ARG A 31 -13.09 18.47 18.15
CA ARG A 31 -14.31 18.42 17.34
C ARG A 31 -14.85 19.82 17.09
N ASP A 32 -14.71 20.73 18.04
CA ASP A 32 -15.15 22.13 17.88
C ASP A 32 -14.36 22.82 16.75
N VAL A 33 -13.03 22.62 16.71
CA VAL A 33 -12.19 23.15 15.64
C VAL A 33 -12.57 22.56 14.29
N THR A 34 -12.74 21.23 14.24
CA THR A 34 -13.14 20.52 13.02
C THR A 34 -14.50 21.00 12.52
N ASN A 35 -15.50 21.09 13.39
CA ASN A 35 -16.84 21.52 13.02
C ASN A 35 -16.90 22.99 12.61
N CYS A 36 -16.12 23.88 13.25
CA CYS A 36 -16.00 25.28 12.81
C CYS A 36 -15.40 25.37 11.41
N VAL A 37 -14.32 24.66 11.13
CA VAL A 37 -13.69 24.69 9.79
C VAL A 37 -14.64 24.10 8.75
N HIS A 38 -15.31 22.96 9.03
CA HIS A 38 -16.31 22.39 8.14
C HIS A 38 -17.48 23.35 7.89
N LEU A 39 -18.03 23.94 8.97
CA LEU A 39 -19.19 24.81 8.88
C LEU A 39 -18.89 26.10 8.11
N PHE A 40 -17.76 26.76 8.40
CA PHE A 40 -17.48 28.08 7.85
C PHE A 40 -16.52 28.10 6.67
N LEU A 41 -15.75 27.03 6.42
CA LEU A 41 -14.87 26.94 5.24
C LEU A 41 -15.24 25.78 4.30
N GLY A 42 -16.18 24.93 4.66
CA GLY A 42 -16.67 23.83 3.83
C GLY A 42 -15.68 22.70 3.56
N ARG A 43 -14.57 22.62 4.30
CA ARG A 43 -13.51 21.63 4.13
C ARG A 43 -13.00 21.05 5.45
N MET A 44 -12.23 19.97 5.38
CA MET A 44 -11.50 19.45 6.55
C MET A 44 -10.35 20.38 6.95
N PRO A 45 -9.99 20.48 8.25
CA PRO A 45 -8.80 21.18 8.69
C PRO A 45 -7.57 20.59 8.01
N ALA A 46 -6.68 21.46 7.48
CA ALA A 46 -5.40 21.03 6.95
C ALA A 46 -4.43 20.72 8.09
N ASN A 47 -3.63 19.63 7.94
CA ASN A 47 -2.60 19.26 8.91
C ASN A 47 -1.38 20.20 8.93
N ASN A 48 -1.43 21.31 8.20
CA ASN A 48 -0.34 22.26 8.01
C ASN A 48 -0.53 23.57 8.81
N SER A 49 0.57 24.28 9.01
CA SER A 49 0.63 25.59 9.68
C SER A 49 -0.29 26.68 9.11
N ALA A 50 -0.86 26.48 7.91
CA ALA A 50 -1.78 27.43 7.26
C ALA A 50 -3.13 27.59 7.99
N ASP A 51 -3.56 26.59 8.78
CA ASP A 51 -4.81 26.62 9.54
C ASP A 51 -4.60 26.90 11.03
N ARG A 52 -3.55 27.64 11.40
CA ARG A 52 -3.35 28.08 12.79
C ARG A 52 -4.47 29.05 13.17
N LEU A 53 -5.42 28.53 13.96
CA LEU A 53 -6.56 29.29 14.47
C LEU A 53 -6.43 29.44 15.98
N PRO A 54 -6.90 30.57 16.57
CA PRO A 54 -6.95 30.73 18.03
C PRO A 54 -7.90 29.68 18.62
N THR A 55 -7.46 28.99 19.66
CA THR A 55 -8.22 27.87 20.26
C THR A 55 -8.61 28.08 21.71
N ASN A 56 -8.54 29.32 22.20
CA ASN A 56 -8.79 29.64 23.61
C ASN A 56 -10.28 29.48 23.98
N ASN A 57 -11.17 29.85 23.07
CA ASN A 57 -12.62 29.65 23.19
C ASN A 57 -13.29 29.75 21.81
N ILE A 58 -14.57 29.42 21.73
CA ILE A 58 -15.34 29.41 20.48
C ILE A 58 -15.36 30.79 19.78
N ALA A 59 -15.43 31.89 20.54
CA ALA A 59 -15.43 33.23 20.00
C ALA A 59 -14.09 33.62 19.34
N ALA A 60 -12.98 33.24 19.94
CA ALA A 60 -11.67 33.44 19.35
C ALA A 60 -11.46 32.58 18.09
N LEU A 61 -11.94 31.33 18.10
CA LEU A 61 -11.89 30.44 16.96
C LEU A 61 -12.71 31.00 15.78
N LEU A 62 -13.92 31.46 16.01
CA LEU A 62 -14.79 32.09 15.00
C LEU A 62 -14.14 33.33 14.39
N ARG A 63 -13.60 34.25 15.22
CA ARG A 63 -12.86 35.42 14.72
C ARG A 63 -11.71 35.00 13.80
N GLY A 64 -10.87 34.05 14.24
CA GLY A 64 -9.74 33.57 13.43
C GLY A 64 -10.15 32.94 12.10
N ILE A 65 -11.35 32.35 12.00
CA ILE A 65 -11.90 31.83 10.73
C ILE A 65 -12.40 33.00 9.88
N PHE A 66 -13.15 33.93 10.47
CA PHE A 66 -13.74 35.06 9.75
C PHE A 66 -12.73 36.09 9.22
N GLU A 67 -11.59 36.19 9.87
CA GLU A 67 -10.45 37.00 9.39
C GLU A 67 -9.73 36.42 8.17
N LYS A 68 -9.87 35.08 7.91
CA LYS A 68 -9.21 34.45 6.77
C LYS A 68 -9.74 34.96 5.43
N GLU A 69 -8.80 35.27 4.53
CA GLU A 69 -9.14 35.65 3.16
C GLU A 69 -9.93 34.55 2.43
N GLU A 70 -9.63 33.29 2.73
CA GLU A 70 -10.39 32.13 2.22
C GLU A 70 -11.87 32.17 2.62
N PHE A 71 -12.19 32.57 3.89
CA PHE A 71 -13.58 32.71 4.32
C PHE A 71 -14.27 33.84 3.58
N LYS A 72 -13.62 34.99 3.46
CA LYS A 72 -14.18 36.16 2.81
C LYS A 72 -14.48 35.91 1.34
N THR A 73 -13.51 35.34 0.61
CA THR A 73 -13.62 35.15 -0.85
C THR A 73 -14.43 33.93 -1.24
N SER A 74 -14.30 32.81 -0.51
CA SER A 74 -14.88 31.53 -0.90
C SER A 74 -16.21 31.21 -0.21
N VAL A 75 -16.56 31.92 0.87
CA VAL A 75 -17.77 31.69 1.66
C VAL A 75 -18.58 32.98 1.84
N LEU A 76 -18.00 34.01 2.48
CA LEU A 76 -18.75 35.20 2.83
C LEU A 76 -19.29 35.93 1.60
N HIS A 77 -18.43 36.25 0.63
CA HIS A 77 -18.84 36.92 -0.61
C HIS A 77 -19.86 36.09 -1.41
N PRO A 78 -19.61 34.77 -1.70
CA PRO A 78 -20.60 33.94 -2.36
C PRO A 78 -21.93 33.82 -1.61
N VAL A 79 -21.94 33.70 -0.28
CA VAL A 79 -23.19 33.65 0.50
C VAL A 79 -23.96 34.96 0.38
N LEU A 80 -23.27 36.12 0.58
CA LEU A 80 -23.88 37.42 0.46
C LEU A 80 -24.33 37.74 -0.96
N LEU A 81 -23.56 37.26 -1.97
CA LEU A 81 -23.91 37.39 -3.38
C LEU A 81 -24.81 36.26 -3.88
N ARG A 82 -25.18 35.31 -3.03
CA ARG A 82 -26.01 34.15 -3.37
C ARG A 82 -25.48 33.34 -4.54
N GLU A 83 -24.18 33.30 -4.68
CA GLU A 83 -23.46 32.47 -5.64
C GLU A 83 -23.34 31.02 -5.14
N VAL A 84 -22.92 30.10 -6.04
CA VAL A 84 -22.66 28.72 -5.66
C VAL A 84 -21.42 28.67 -4.77
N LEU A 85 -21.58 28.13 -3.56
CA LEU A 85 -20.49 27.98 -2.63
C LEU A 85 -19.50 26.88 -3.06
N PRO A 86 -18.20 27.17 -3.11
CA PRO A 86 -17.19 26.12 -3.23
C PRO A 86 -17.36 25.10 -2.09
N HIS A 87 -17.07 23.82 -2.34
CA HIS A 87 -17.12 22.74 -1.35
C HIS A 87 -18.49 22.42 -0.71
N SER A 88 -19.58 23.01 -1.22
CA SER A 88 -20.93 22.78 -0.67
C SER A 88 -21.33 21.30 -0.57
N VAL A 89 -20.89 20.45 -1.51
CA VAL A 89 -21.22 19.01 -1.56
C VAL A 89 -20.70 18.28 -0.33
N LEU A 90 -19.49 18.56 0.13
CA LEU A 90 -18.93 17.95 1.33
C LEU A 90 -19.66 18.41 2.61
N ALA A 91 -19.96 19.70 2.69
CA ALA A 91 -20.65 20.28 3.83
C ALA A 91 -22.11 19.83 3.91
N ASP A 92 -22.80 19.65 2.77
CA ASP A 92 -24.15 19.13 2.73
C ASP A 92 -24.26 17.66 3.21
N VAL A 93 -23.22 16.85 2.99
CA VAL A 93 -23.17 15.47 3.52
C VAL A 93 -23.10 15.46 5.06
N LEU A 94 -22.49 16.47 5.66
CA LEU A 94 -22.32 16.61 7.11
C LEU A 94 -23.35 17.55 7.74
N LEU A 95 -24.38 17.96 6.99
CA LEU A 95 -25.31 19.02 7.39
C LEU A 95 -26.01 18.74 8.73
N LEU A 96 -26.54 17.54 8.94
CA LEU A 96 -27.25 17.20 10.19
C LEU A 96 -26.34 17.25 11.44
N PRO A 97 -25.14 16.66 11.42
CA PRO A 97 -24.15 16.81 12.49
C PRO A 97 -23.74 18.28 12.74
N LEU A 98 -23.59 19.08 11.68
CA LEU A 98 -23.23 20.49 11.79
C LEU A 98 -24.37 21.34 12.38
N ILE A 99 -25.64 21.08 12.03
CA ILE A 99 -26.80 21.72 12.64
C ILE A 99 -26.87 21.41 14.15
N ASP A 100 -26.77 20.15 14.53
CA ASP A 100 -26.82 19.74 15.95
C ASP A 100 -25.67 20.36 16.75
N TRP A 101 -24.46 20.38 16.19
CA TRP A 101 -23.31 21.03 16.79
C TRP A 101 -23.50 22.56 16.91
N ALA A 102 -23.92 23.24 15.82
CA ALA A 102 -24.13 24.70 15.81
C ALA A 102 -25.19 25.13 16.85
N GLN A 103 -26.29 24.38 16.96
CA GLN A 103 -27.32 24.65 17.94
C GLN A 103 -26.85 24.55 19.40
N LYS A 104 -25.87 23.70 19.66
CA LYS A 104 -25.35 23.43 21.01
C LYS A 104 -24.17 24.34 21.39
N ARG A 105 -23.30 24.68 20.43
CA ARG A 105 -22.01 25.27 20.70
C ARG A 105 -21.84 26.72 20.22
N LEU A 106 -22.55 27.15 19.19
CA LEU A 106 -22.41 28.50 18.69
C LEU A 106 -23.16 29.55 19.54
N PRO A 107 -22.63 30.78 19.67
CA PRO A 107 -23.26 31.89 20.36
C PRO A 107 -24.34 32.53 19.47
N ILE A 108 -25.43 31.84 19.24
CA ILE A 108 -26.57 32.27 18.41
C ILE A 108 -27.84 32.52 19.22
N SER A 109 -28.71 33.38 18.70
CA SER A 109 -29.99 33.71 19.35
C SER A 109 -30.92 32.51 19.47
N ALA A 110 -31.86 32.56 20.40
CA ALA A 110 -32.84 31.51 20.58
C ALA A 110 -33.76 31.30 19.37
N SER A 111 -33.99 32.35 18.56
CA SER A 111 -34.72 32.29 17.29
C SER A 111 -33.95 31.54 16.24
N THR A 112 -32.68 31.90 16.00
CA THR A 112 -31.81 31.22 15.05
C THR A 112 -31.55 29.77 15.43
N ARG A 113 -31.36 29.50 16.74
CA ARG A 113 -31.23 28.13 17.27
C ARG A 113 -32.44 27.23 16.91
N ARG A 114 -33.66 27.76 16.99
CA ARG A 114 -34.85 27.00 16.58
C ARG A 114 -34.93 26.82 15.06
N THR A 115 -34.62 27.85 14.30
CA THR A 115 -34.76 27.87 12.83
C THR A 115 -33.64 27.04 12.13
N ALA A 116 -32.46 26.98 12.73
CA ALA A 116 -31.33 26.22 12.21
C ALA A 116 -31.63 24.74 11.94
N GLY A 117 -32.50 24.12 12.76
CA GLY A 117 -32.96 22.75 12.57
C GLY A 117 -33.78 22.51 11.29
N GLY A 118 -34.24 23.57 10.64
CA GLY A 118 -34.98 23.53 9.37
C GLY A 118 -34.10 23.73 8.12
N ALA A 119 -32.82 24.01 8.27
CA ALA A 119 -31.91 24.18 7.14
C ALA A 119 -31.75 22.85 6.37
N ARG A 120 -31.84 22.91 5.05
CA ARG A 120 -31.75 21.74 4.17
C ARG A 120 -30.47 21.69 3.34
N THR A 121 -29.71 22.77 3.33
CA THR A 121 -28.39 22.85 2.71
C THR A 121 -27.42 23.60 3.61
N TRP A 122 -26.15 23.36 3.40
CA TRP A 122 -25.09 24.10 4.07
C TRP A 122 -25.19 25.61 3.84
N ALA A 123 -25.48 26.03 2.60
CA ALA A 123 -25.68 27.45 2.26
C ALA A 123 -26.81 28.09 3.08
N GLN A 124 -27.93 27.40 3.27
CA GLN A 124 -29.04 27.89 4.11
C GLN A 124 -28.63 28.01 5.58
N LEU A 125 -27.89 27.04 6.10
CA LEU A 125 -27.40 27.09 7.47
C LEU A 125 -26.46 28.28 7.66
N LEU A 126 -25.52 28.51 6.72
CA LEU A 126 -24.62 29.64 6.76
C LEU A 126 -25.33 30.99 6.63
N GLU A 127 -26.26 31.13 5.70
CA GLU A 127 -27.04 32.37 5.56
C GLU A 127 -27.79 32.71 6.86
N LEU A 128 -28.39 31.72 7.49
CA LEU A 128 -29.07 31.90 8.78
C LEU A 128 -28.10 32.28 9.92
N LEU A 129 -26.96 31.60 10.01
CA LEU A 129 -25.98 31.88 11.05
C LEU A 129 -25.30 33.22 10.86
N LEU A 130 -24.93 33.60 9.64
CA LEU A 130 -24.28 34.89 9.33
C LEU A 130 -25.24 36.09 9.46
N SER A 131 -26.56 35.82 9.46
CA SER A 131 -27.59 36.84 9.75
C SER A 131 -27.89 36.98 11.24
N ASP A 132 -27.31 36.17 12.11
CA ASP A 132 -27.59 36.20 13.53
C ASP A 132 -26.80 37.31 14.25
N ALA A 133 -27.48 38.26 14.85
CA ALA A 133 -26.86 39.41 15.51
C ALA A 133 -25.97 39.01 16.70
N ALA A 134 -26.24 37.89 17.39
CA ALA A 134 -25.41 37.41 18.50
C ALA A 134 -24.11 36.78 17.97
N LEU A 135 -24.16 36.09 16.85
CA LEU A 135 -22.96 35.58 16.18
C LEU A 135 -22.11 36.70 15.58
N VAL A 136 -22.76 37.66 14.90
CA VAL A 136 -22.10 38.83 14.30
C VAL A 136 -21.43 39.71 15.37
N ALA A 137 -22.03 39.83 16.56
CA ALA A 137 -21.43 40.57 17.68
C ALA A 137 -20.10 39.96 18.21
N VAL A 138 -19.87 38.66 17.96
CA VAL A 138 -18.61 37.99 18.32
C VAL A 138 -17.49 38.28 17.31
N ALA A 139 -17.85 38.69 16.09
CA ALA A 139 -16.91 38.99 15.01
C ALA A 139 -17.22 40.37 14.40
N PRO A 140 -16.59 41.47 14.88
CA PRO A 140 -16.85 42.82 14.40
C PRO A 140 -16.60 43.04 12.90
N GLU A 141 -15.80 42.20 12.26
CA GLU A 141 -15.54 42.20 10.83
C GLU A 141 -16.76 41.78 9.99
N LEU A 142 -17.72 41.11 10.59
CA LEU A 142 -19.02 40.75 10.00
C LEU A 142 -20.10 41.80 10.33
N ALA A 143 -19.71 43.03 10.63
CA ALA A 143 -20.65 44.06 11.03
C ALA A 143 -21.86 44.08 10.07
N ALA A 144 -23.06 44.02 10.64
CA ALA A 144 -24.33 43.99 9.89
C ALA A 144 -24.40 45.17 8.85
N ALA A 145 -23.72 46.27 9.10
CA ALA A 145 -23.58 47.39 8.19
C ALA A 145 -22.80 47.03 6.90
N GLU A 146 -21.81 46.16 6.91
CA GLU A 146 -21.06 45.74 5.72
C GLU A 146 -21.89 44.76 4.90
N VAL A 147 -22.57 43.81 5.56
CA VAL A 147 -23.52 42.89 4.92
C VAL A 147 -24.67 43.67 4.29
N ASP A 148 -25.24 44.62 5.01
CA ASP A 148 -26.33 45.48 4.53
C ASP A 148 -25.87 46.43 3.40
N ARG A 149 -24.61 46.94 3.45
CA ARG A 149 -24.02 47.76 2.40
C ARG A 149 -23.80 46.99 1.09
N ILE A 150 -23.32 45.75 1.16
CA ILE A 150 -23.12 44.89 -0.02
C ILE A 150 -24.48 44.52 -0.62
N LEU A 151 -25.47 44.18 0.20
CA LEU A 151 -26.83 43.89 -0.26
C LEU A 151 -27.53 45.14 -0.88
N ARG A 152 -27.30 46.32 -0.30
CA ARG A 152 -27.86 47.60 -0.87
C ARG A 152 -27.15 47.99 -2.17
N ALA A 153 -25.82 47.95 -2.24
CA ALA A 153 -25.05 48.29 -3.41
C ALA A 153 -25.47 47.48 -4.65
N ARG A 154 -26.05 46.34 -4.43
CA ARG A 154 -26.54 45.44 -5.46
C ARG A 154 -27.93 45.77 -5.96
N LEU A 155 -28.75 46.36 -5.11
CA LEU A 155 -30.08 46.89 -5.45
C LEU A 155 -30.02 48.29 -6.10
N GLU A 156 -28.90 49.03 -5.94
CA GLU A 156 -28.74 50.44 -6.36
C GLU A 156 -28.17 50.62 -7.76
N ASN A 157 -27.85 49.59 -8.53
CA ASN A 157 -27.29 49.71 -9.88
C ASN A 157 -28.31 50.07 -10.98
N GLU A 158 -29.57 50.42 -10.63
CA GLU A 158 -30.54 51.04 -11.53
C GLU A 158 -31.27 52.25 -10.92
N PRO A 159 -31.60 53.28 -11.71
CA PRO A 159 -32.20 54.52 -11.15
C PRO A 159 -33.60 54.24 -10.61
N LEU A 160 -33.77 54.51 -9.30
CA LEU A 160 -35.03 54.48 -8.59
C LEU A 160 -36.04 55.45 -9.27
N SER A 161 -37.05 54.90 -9.93
CA SER A 161 -38.20 55.70 -10.29
C SER A 161 -38.97 56.12 -9.00
N LYS A 162 -39.34 57.39 -8.88
CA LYS A 162 -40.02 57.96 -7.69
C LYS A 162 -41.50 57.56 -7.61
N VAL A 163 -41.89 56.35 -8.01
CA VAL A 163 -43.28 55.91 -7.95
C VAL A 163 -43.48 55.16 -6.63
N LYS A 164 -44.24 55.75 -5.74
CA LYS A 164 -44.77 55.05 -4.54
C LYS A 164 -45.73 53.98 -4.99
N ARG A 165 -45.38 52.69 -4.88
CA ARG A 165 -46.26 51.55 -5.03
C ARG A 165 -46.53 50.96 -3.67
N SER A 166 -47.72 50.40 -3.45
CA SER A 166 -48.07 49.61 -2.28
C SER A 166 -48.39 48.20 -2.77
N LEU A 167 -47.39 47.36 -2.82
CA LEU A 167 -47.54 46.03 -3.39
C LEU A 167 -48.01 44.99 -2.37
N VAL A 168 -48.92 44.14 -2.78
CA VAL A 168 -49.28 42.92 -2.14
C VAL A 168 -49.21 41.78 -3.11
N GLY A 169 -48.68 40.64 -2.70
CA GLY A 169 -48.53 39.52 -3.58
C GLY A 169 -47.88 38.29 -2.90
N ALA A 170 -48.00 37.17 -3.57
CA ALA A 170 -47.43 35.91 -3.09
C ALA A 170 -46.93 35.05 -4.28
N VAL A 171 -45.93 34.25 -4.02
CA VAL A 171 -45.54 33.10 -4.83
C VAL A 171 -46.24 31.88 -4.25
N ASP A 172 -47.26 31.39 -4.95
CA ASP A 172 -48.08 30.28 -4.47
C ASP A 172 -47.41 28.93 -4.66
N ALA A 173 -46.70 28.79 -5.78
CA ALA A 173 -45.93 27.59 -6.13
C ALA A 173 -44.69 27.96 -6.93
N ALA A 174 -43.58 27.30 -6.62
CA ALA A 174 -42.34 27.42 -7.38
C ALA A 174 -41.70 26.07 -7.57
N SER A 175 -41.32 25.74 -8.80
CA SER A 175 -40.56 24.56 -9.17
C SER A 175 -39.42 24.97 -10.10
N ALA A 176 -38.55 24.06 -10.45
CA ALA A 176 -37.52 24.30 -11.47
C ALA A 176 -38.07 24.50 -12.89
N PHE A 177 -39.38 24.35 -13.10
CA PHE A 177 -40.06 24.46 -14.40
C PHE A 177 -40.90 25.71 -14.51
N GLU A 178 -41.65 26.01 -13.48
CA GLU A 178 -42.58 27.12 -13.49
C GLU A 178 -42.77 27.71 -12.11
N ILE A 179 -43.11 28.99 -12.09
CA ILE A 179 -43.41 29.75 -10.91
C ILE A 179 -44.79 30.30 -11.09
N ARG A 180 -45.67 30.12 -10.09
CA ARG A 180 -47.04 30.64 -10.08
C ARG A 180 -47.23 31.54 -8.87
N GLY A 181 -47.99 32.57 -9.06
CA GLY A 181 -48.31 33.48 -7.97
C GLY A 181 -49.20 34.60 -8.44
N TRP A 182 -49.22 35.65 -7.63
CA TRP A 182 -49.98 36.86 -7.94
C TRP A 182 -49.32 38.07 -7.32
N ALA A 183 -49.51 39.25 -7.93
CA ALA A 183 -49.13 40.52 -7.36
C ALA A 183 -50.09 41.63 -7.82
N LEU A 184 -50.33 42.57 -6.92
CA LEU A 184 -51.26 43.70 -7.11
C LEU A 184 -50.70 44.96 -6.47
N ASP A 185 -50.74 46.07 -7.20
CA ASP A 185 -50.47 47.39 -6.66
C ASP A 185 -51.75 47.97 -6.05
N LEU A 186 -51.77 48.15 -4.75
CA LEU A 186 -52.93 48.74 -4.05
C LEU A 186 -53.13 50.23 -4.34
N CYS A 187 -52.11 50.93 -4.85
CA CYS A 187 -52.20 52.33 -5.23
C CYS A 187 -52.88 52.52 -6.61
N ASP A 188 -52.62 51.62 -7.54
CA ASP A 188 -53.25 51.60 -8.85
C ASP A 188 -53.53 50.17 -9.33
N LYS A 189 -54.75 49.67 -9.02
CA LYS A 189 -55.21 48.34 -9.34
C LYS A 189 -55.46 48.06 -10.83
N SER A 190 -55.38 49.09 -11.67
CA SER A 190 -55.63 49.02 -13.14
C SER A 190 -54.33 48.69 -13.90
N VAL A 191 -53.16 48.92 -13.35
CA VAL A 191 -51.89 48.69 -13.98
C VAL A 191 -51.32 47.32 -13.59
N PRO A 192 -51.07 46.42 -14.53
CA PRO A 192 -50.46 45.13 -14.25
C PRO A 192 -49.08 45.26 -13.62
N VAL A 193 -48.84 44.50 -12.52
CA VAL A 193 -47.50 44.40 -11.93
C VAL A 193 -46.67 43.48 -12.82
N ILE A 194 -45.44 43.88 -13.17
CA ILE A 194 -44.49 43.04 -13.89
C ILE A 194 -43.55 42.43 -12.83
N VAL A 195 -43.57 41.10 -12.74
CA VAL A 195 -42.78 40.38 -11.77
C VAL A 195 -41.51 39.87 -12.45
N GLU A 196 -40.36 40.20 -11.90
CA GLU A 196 -39.05 39.72 -12.30
C GLU A 196 -38.62 38.57 -11.33
N PHE A 197 -38.01 37.55 -11.93
CA PHE A 197 -37.55 36.36 -11.18
C PHE A 197 -36.01 36.26 -11.22
N TYR A 198 -35.48 36.00 -10.07
CA TYR A 198 -34.03 35.78 -9.86
C TYR A 198 -33.83 34.42 -9.21
N ALA A 199 -32.90 33.63 -9.74
CA ALA A 199 -32.38 32.44 -9.12
C ALA A 199 -31.05 32.84 -8.42
N ASP A 200 -31.07 32.93 -7.10
CA ASP A 200 -30.06 33.62 -6.32
C ASP A 200 -29.90 35.08 -6.81
N THR A 201 -28.89 35.35 -7.60
CA THR A 201 -28.59 36.69 -8.14
C THR A 201 -28.80 36.78 -9.66
N THR A 202 -29.04 35.64 -10.28
CA THR A 202 -29.13 35.56 -11.74
C THR A 202 -30.57 35.86 -12.17
N PHE A 203 -30.74 36.88 -12.98
CA PHE A 203 -32.04 37.15 -13.64
C PHE A 203 -32.44 36.01 -14.56
N ILE A 204 -33.63 35.46 -14.38
CA ILE A 204 -34.13 34.33 -15.16
C ILE A 204 -35.31 34.64 -16.03
N GLY A 205 -35.90 35.83 -15.85
CA GLY A 205 -36.96 36.35 -16.69
C GLY A 205 -37.99 37.17 -15.95
N ALA A 206 -39.00 37.67 -16.68
CA ALA A 206 -40.09 38.51 -16.16
C ALA A 206 -41.41 38.15 -16.81
N VAL A 207 -42.56 38.42 -16.08
CA VAL A 207 -43.89 38.18 -16.57
C VAL A 207 -44.88 39.21 -16.02
N PRO A 208 -45.84 39.71 -16.84
CA PRO A 208 -46.88 40.58 -16.33
C PRO A 208 -47.94 39.76 -15.57
N CYS A 209 -48.48 40.32 -14.48
CA CYS A 209 -49.62 39.79 -13.76
C CYS A 209 -50.92 40.06 -14.56
N SER A 210 -51.35 39.10 -15.35
CA SER A 210 -52.53 39.27 -16.21
C SER A 210 -53.49 38.05 -16.18
N GLU A 211 -53.17 37.03 -15.40
CA GLU A 211 -53.97 35.83 -15.29
C GLU A 211 -55.12 36.03 -14.29
N PRO A 212 -56.30 35.43 -14.52
CA PRO A 212 -57.44 35.55 -13.59
C PRO A 212 -57.15 34.86 -12.25
N ARG A 213 -57.45 35.58 -11.15
CA ARG A 213 -57.36 35.10 -9.76
C ARG A 213 -58.65 35.52 -8.99
N PRO A 214 -59.70 34.76 -9.17
CA PRO A 214 -61.00 35.05 -8.49
C PRO A 214 -60.86 35.10 -6.95
N ASP A 215 -60.05 34.23 -6.36
CA ASP A 215 -59.76 34.14 -4.96
C ASP A 215 -59.12 35.44 -4.40
N VAL A 216 -58.19 36.03 -5.17
CA VAL A 216 -57.52 37.29 -4.80
C VAL A 216 -58.46 38.48 -5.02
N ARG A 217 -59.21 38.46 -6.12
CA ARG A 217 -60.23 39.51 -6.40
C ARG A 217 -61.24 39.66 -5.24
N ASP A 218 -61.74 38.51 -4.75
CA ASP A 218 -62.74 38.50 -3.65
C ASP A 218 -62.13 38.97 -2.31
N ALA A 219 -60.81 38.86 -2.14
CA ALA A 219 -60.10 39.26 -0.92
C ALA A 219 -59.63 40.73 -0.93
N VAL A 220 -59.15 41.25 -2.05
CA VAL A 220 -58.49 42.60 -2.12
C VAL A 220 -59.13 43.53 -3.13
N GLY A 221 -60.09 43.08 -3.95
CA GLY A 221 -60.78 43.82 -4.98
C GLY A 221 -59.97 43.97 -6.27
N GLY A 222 -60.47 44.74 -7.24
CA GLY A 222 -59.82 44.89 -8.55
C GLY A 222 -60.55 44.07 -9.65
N ASP A 223 -59.98 44.00 -10.84
CA ASP A 223 -60.53 43.25 -11.99
C ASP A 223 -60.26 41.73 -11.90
N GLY A 224 -59.43 41.29 -10.93
CA GLY A 224 -59.05 39.90 -10.70
C GLY A 224 -57.98 39.34 -11.64
N LYS A 225 -57.39 40.15 -12.55
CA LYS A 225 -56.31 39.76 -13.46
C LYS A 225 -54.97 40.09 -12.82
N VAL A 226 -54.62 39.42 -11.73
CA VAL A 226 -53.42 39.71 -10.92
C VAL A 226 -52.50 38.50 -10.78
N GLY A 227 -52.86 37.40 -11.43
CA GLY A 227 -52.05 36.16 -11.41
C GLY A 227 -50.96 36.16 -12.45
N PHE A 228 -49.95 35.33 -12.21
CA PHE A 228 -48.90 35.05 -13.15
C PHE A 228 -48.47 33.58 -13.16
N THR A 229 -48.06 33.10 -14.31
CA THR A 229 -47.37 31.83 -14.50
C THR A 229 -46.10 32.08 -15.33
N PHE A 230 -44.93 31.91 -14.72
CA PHE A 230 -43.63 32.06 -15.37
C PHE A 230 -43.01 30.69 -15.64
N LYS A 231 -42.72 30.35 -16.90
CA LYS A 231 -42.05 29.11 -17.31
C LYS A 231 -40.55 29.34 -17.39
N ILE A 232 -39.80 28.62 -16.59
CA ILE A 232 -38.34 28.70 -16.58
C ILE A 232 -37.76 28.05 -17.84
N SER A 233 -36.89 28.77 -18.55
CA SER A 233 -36.28 28.31 -19.79
C SER A 233 -35.36 27.10 -19.52
N THR A 234 -35.20 26.22 -20.53
CA THR A 234 -34.35 25.03 -20.48
C THR A 234 -32.90 25.37 -20.09
N ALA A 235 -32.41 26.51 -20.54
CA ALA A 235 -31.07 27.00 -20.19
C ALA A 235 -30.88 27.28 -18.69
N HIS A 236 -31.94 27.70 -17.97
CA HIS A 236 -31.87 27.99 -16.56
C HIS A 236 -32.25 26.79 -15.65
N ARG A 237 -32.97 25.78 -16.21
CA ARG A 237 -33.45 24.63 -15.42
C ARG A 237 -32.32 23.80 -14.82
N ALA A 238 -31.23 23.59 -15.57
CA ALA A 238 -30.08 22.85 -15.12
C ALA A 238 -29.41 23.47 -13.88
N SER A 239 -29.53 24.79 -13.72
CA SER A 239 -28.95 25.49 -12.59
C SER A 239 -29.68 25.19 -11.25
N PHE A 240 -30.92 24.70 -11.29
CA PHE A 240 -31.70 24.33 -10.10
C PHE A 240 -31.37 22.92 -9.55
N ALA A 241 -30.57 22.13 -10.26
CA ALA A 241 -30.18 20.79 -9.81
C ALA A 241 -29.48 20.78 -8.43
N ARG A 242 -28.85 21.90 -8.06
CA ARG A 242 -28.15 22.06 -6.76
C ARG A 242 -28.96 22.86 -5.74
N GLY A 243 -30.23 23.17 -6.02
CA GLY A 243 -31.04 24.08 -5.25
C GLY A 243 -30.65 25.54 -5.49
N ARG A 244 -31.61 26.39 -5.78
CA ARG A 244 -31.44 27.85 -5.88
C ARG A 244 -32.56 28.58 -5.15
N THR A 245 -32.20 29.68 -4.52
CA THR A 245 -33.19 30.54 -3.88
C THR A 245 -33.86 31.40 -4.97
N LEU A 246 -35.15 31.19 -5.14
CA LEU A 246 -35.95 31.97 -6.05
C LEU A 246 -36.48 33.23 -5.37
N VAL A 247 -36.28 34.34 -6.00
CA VAL A 247 -36.80 35.64 -5.54
C VAL A 247 -37.65 36.25 -6.64
N ALA A 248 -38.85 36.66 -6.28
CA ALA A 248 -39.74 37.45 -7.15
C ALA A 248 -39.77 38.91 -6.68
N VAL A 249 -39.58 39.85 -7.60
CA VAL A 249 -39.54 41.29 -7.32
C VAL A 249 -40.40 42.05 -8.34
N ASP A 250 -40.97 43.13 -7.91
CA ASP A 250 -41.59 44.08 -8.89
C ASP A 250 -40.52 44.77 -9.72
N SER A 251 -40.72 44.83 -11.02
CA SER A 251 -39.77 45.40 -11.96
C SER A 251 -39.52 46.94 -11.74
N VAL A 252 -40.50 47.62 -11.10
CA VAL A 252 -40.47 49.10 -10.89
C VAL A 252 -39.98 49.49 -9.51
N SER A 253 -40.62 48.96 -8.47
CA SER A 253 -40.27 49.35 -7.06
C SER A 253 -39.09 48.53 -6.49
N ARG A 254 -38.77 47.40 -7.14
CA ARG A 254 -37.78 46.41 -6.66
C ARG A 254 -38.18 45.75 -5.35
N GLU A 255 -39.43 45.95 -4.88
CA GLU A 255 -39.92 45.29 -3.68
C GLU A 255 -40.13 43.79 -3.94
N ARG A 256 -39.87 42.96 -2.93
CA ARG A 256 -40.09 41.52 -3.01
C ARG A 256 -41.57 41.17 -2.98
N ILE A 257 -41.97 40.26 -3.86
CA ILE A 257 -43.32 39.72 -3.90
C ILE A 257 -43.27 38.33 -3.25
N GLY A 258 -43.83 38.27 -2.03
CA GLY A 258 -43.81 37.07 -1.21
C GLY A 258 -42.46 36.73 -0.60
N ALA A 259 -42.38 35.57 0.02
CA ALA A 259 -41.12 35.03 0.60
C ALA A 259 -40.20 34.45 -0.50
N SER A 260 -38.91 34.52 -0.31
CA SER A 260 -37.97 33.79 -1.14
C SER A 260 -38.19 32.28 -0.94
N THR A 261 -38.21 31.51 -2.02
CA THR A 261 -38.48 30.07 -1.99
C THR A 261 -37.27 29.34 -2.53
N LEU A 262 -36.79 28.35 -1.75
CA LEU A 262 -35.75 27.46 -2.24
C LEU A 262 -36.36 26.43 -3.21
N VAL A 263 -35.84 26.39 -4.43
CA VAL A 263 -36.37 25.57 -5.52
C VAL A 263 -35.29 24.53 -5.89
N TYR A 264 -35.70 23.26 -5.91
CA TYR A 264 -34.94 22.18 -6.49
C TYR A 264 -35.58 21.70 -7.78
N ALA A 265 -34.78 21.16 -8.71
CA ALA A 265 -35.35 20.43 -9.84
C ALA A 265 -36.19 19.26 -9.32
N GLU A 266 -37.38 19.07 -9.90
CA GLU A 266 -38.25 17.96 -9.50
C GLU A 266 -37.55 16.62 -9.63
N ALA A 267 -37.92 15.67 -8.77
CA ALA A 267 -37.28 14.35 -8.63
C ALA A 267 -37.14 13.59 -9.97
N ALA A 268 -38.03 13.75 -10.91
CA ALA A 268 -37.98 13.11 -12.22
C ALA A 268 -36.84 13.65 -13.11
N GLN A 269 -36.50 14.95 -13.04
CA GLN A 269 -35.38 15.51 -13.83
C GLN A 269 -34.08 15.51 -13.10
N THR A 270 -34.12 15.50 -11.79
CA THR A 270 -32.93 15.13 -10.98
C THR A 270 -32.57 13.67 -11.25
N TRP A 271 -33.55 12.78 -11.49
CA TRP A 271 -33.30 11.41 -11.94
C TRP A 271 -32.76 11.36 -13.37
N ASP A 272 -33.21 12.17 -14.30
CA ASP A 272 -32.69 12.20 -15.68
C ASP A 272 -31.26 12.77 -15.73
N ALA A 273 -30.94 13.81 -14.96
CA ALA A 273 -29.59 14.35 -14.82
C ALA A 273 -28.65 13.38 -14.05
N ILE A 274 -29.15 12.76 -12.97
CA ILE A 274 -28.43 11.70 -12.24
C ILE A 274 -28.27 10.46 -13.12
N SER A 275 -29.29 10.13 -13.93
CA SER A 275 -29.24 8.99 -14.85
C SER A 275 -28.27 9.24 -16.01
N ALA A 276 -28.21 10.45 -16.55
CA ALA A 276 -27.24 10.87 -17.58
C ALA A 276 -25.81 10.85 -16.99
N THR A 277 -25.60 11.44 -15.81
CA THR A 277 -24.31 11.42 -15.11
C THR A 277 -23.90 9.99 -14.71
N ARG A 278 -24.87 9.15 -14.30
CA ARG A 278 -24.62 7.72 -14.06
C ARG A 278 -24.25 6.98 -15.34
N SER A 279 -24.88 7.30 -16.47
CA SER A 279 -24.53 6.71 -17.77
C SER A 279 -23.13 7.13 -18.22
N GLU A 280 -22.77 8.40 -18.09
CA GLU A 280 -21.42 8.90 -18.37
C GLU A 280 -20.37 8.29 -17.44
N LEU A 281 -20.66 8.18 -16.15
CA LEU A 281 -19.82 7.49 -15.19
C LEU A 281 -19.73 5.99 -15.49
N ALA A 282 -20.81 5.36 -15.95
CA ALA A 282 -20.78 3.96 -16.36
C ALA A 282 -19.98 3.75 -17.65
N GLU A 283 -20.06 4.67 -18.61
CA GLU A 283 -19.23 4.65 -19.81
C GLU A 283 -17.76 4.89 -19.52
N LEU A 284 -17.43 5.88 -18.67
CA LEU A 284 -16.06 6.10 -18.18
C LEU A 284 -15.54 4.87 -17.42
N ARG A 285 -16.38 4.25 -16.61
CA ARG A 285 -16.05 3.03 -15.89
C ARG A 285 -15.81 1.86 -16.84
N GLN A 286 -16.64 1.70 -17.88
CA GLN A 286 -16.40 0.70 -18.92
C GLN A 286 -15.13 0.96 -19.75
N VAL A 287 -14.74 2.22 -19.91
CA VAL A 287 -13.45 2.58 -20.54
C VAL A 287 -12.30 2.23 -19.64
N LEU A 288 -12.39 2.56 -18.35
CA LEU A 288 -11.39 2.18 -17.35
C LEU A 288 -11.30 0.66 -17.20
N ASP A 289 -12.42 -0.05 -17.08
CA ASP A 289 -12.46 -1.51 -17.03
C ASP A 289 -11.82 -2.15 -18.28
N ARG A 290 -12.03 -1.56 -19.47
CA ARG A 290 -11.37 -1.99 -20.71
C ARG A 290 -9.86 -1.71 -20.73
N ILE A 291 -9.43 -0.59 -20.15
CA ILE A 291 -8.02 -0.24 -20.03
C ILE A 291 -7.37 -1.18 -19.01
N GLU A 292 -7.97 -1.35 -17.82
CA GLU A 292 -7.51 -2.29 -16.80
C GLU A 292 -7.45 -3.73 -17.31
N ALA A 293 -8.46 -4.17 -18.07
CA ALA A 293 -8.45 -5.50 -18.70
C ALA A 293 -7.35 -5.66 -19.77
N ARG A 294 -6.90 -4.56 -20.40
CA ARG A 294 -5.83 -4.56 -21.40
C ARG A 294 -4.44 -4.36 -20.82
N LEU A 295 -4.30 -3.80 -19.63
CA LEU A 295 -3.00 -3.63 -18.99
C LEU A 295 -2.20 -4.94 -18.92
N PRO A 296 -2.82 -6.09 -18.54
CA PRO A 296 -2.13 -7.38 -18.58
C PRO A 296 -1.73 -7.83 -20.00
N GLU A 297 -2.51 -7.49 -21.02
CA GLU A 297 -2.17 -7.77 -22.42
C GLU A 297 -1.02 -6.91 -22.91
N ILE A 298 -1.06 -5.61 -22.61
CA ILE A 298 0.01 -4.65 -22.96
C ILE A 298 1.30 -5.06 -22.26
N GLY A 299 1.27 -5.39 -20.97
CA GLY A 299 2.41 -5.90 -20.23
C GLY A 299 2.96 -7.18 -20.85
N ARG A 300 2.11 -8.16 -21.21
CA ARG A 300 2.52 -9.39 -21.89
C ARG A 300 3.09 -9.14 -23.29
N MET A 301 2.53 -8.20 -24.04
CA MET A 301 3.04 -7.84 -25.38
C MET A 301 4.40 -7.15 -25.32
N ALA A 302 4.68 -6.38 -24.27
CA ALA A 302 5.96 -5.70 -24.06
C ALA A 302 7.01 -6.57 -23.35
N SER A 303 6.59 -7.68 -22.72
CA SER A 303 7.44 -8.56 -21.92
C SER A 303 7.92 -9.76 -22.75
N ILE A 304 9.11 -10.24 -22.40
CA ILE A 304 9.78 -11.37 -23.07
C ILE A 304 9.68 -12.60 -22.15
N PRO A 305 9.33 -13.81 -22.66
CA PRO A 305 9.42 -15.04 -21.88
C PRO A 305 10.83 -15.25 -21.33
N ILE A 306 10.95 -15.77 -20.10
CA ILE A 306 12.28 -16.02 -19.51
C ILE A 306 13.11 -17.01 -20.32
N GLU A 307 12.46 -17.94 -21.04
CA GLU A 307 13.11 -18.89 -21.94
C GLU A 307 13.77 -18.22 -23.15
N ALA A 308 13.32 -17.01 -23.53
CA ALA A 308 13.89 -16.20 -24.59
C ALA A 308 14.88 -15.15 -24.03
N TYR A 309 15.62 -15.50 -22.99
CA TYR A 309 16.50 -14.57 -22.29
C TYR A 309 17.61 -13.99 -23.18
N GLU A 310 18.12 -14.72 -24.17
CA GLU A 310 19.10 -14.19 -25.12
C GLU A 310 18.60 -12.94 -25.83
N GLU A 311 17.31 -12.96 -26.30
CA GLU A 311 16.69 -11.76 -26.90
C GLU A 311 16.60 -10.61 -25.90
N TYR A 312 16.26 -10.92 -24.63
CA TYR A 312 16.20 -9.94 -23.55
C TYR A 312 17.56 -9.33 -23.27
N TRP A 313 18.61 -10.17 -23.19
CA TRP A 313 20.00 -9.76 -23.00
C TRP A 313 20.45 -8.79 -24.09
N GLU A 314 20.34 -9.20 -25.37
CA GLU A 314 20.75 -8.38 -26.52
C GLU A 314 20.01 -7.04 -26.59
N ARG A 315 18.74 -7.04 -26.24
CA ARG A 315 17.88 -5.85 -26.36
C ARG A 315 18.06 -4.86 -25.22
N PHE A 316 18.26 -5.32 -23.99
CA PHE A 316 18.18 -4.46 -22.82
C PHE A 316 19.43 -4.43 -21.95
N TYR A 317 20.27 -5.45 -21.98
CA TYR A 317 21.43 -5.56 -21.10
C TYR A 317 22.75 -5.25 -21.76
N ARG A 318 22.89 -5.59 -23.02
CA ARG A 318 24.16 -5.36 -23.77
C ARG A 318 24.38 -3.84 -23.86
N PRO A 319 25.37 -3.28 -23.14
CA PRO A 319 25.59 -1.85 -23.14
C PRO A 319 26.18 -1.38 -24.47
N THR A 320 25.69 -0.25 -24.98
CA THR A 320 26.27 0.35 -26.19
C THR A 320 27.62 1.03 -25.88
N PRO A 321 28.49 1.22 -26.86
CA PRO A 321 29.77 1.94 -26.67
C PRO A 321 29.60 3.35 -26.08
N GLU A 322 28.50 4.04 -26.40
CA GLU A 322 28.16 5.36 -25.87
C GLU A 322 27.86 5.30 -24.38
N VAL A 323 27.08 4.30 -23.94
CA VAL A 323 26.78 4.05 -22.51
C VAL A 323 28.07 3.76 -21.74
N LEU A 324 28.91 2.86 -22.25
CA LEU A 324 30.19 2.51 -21.63
C LEU A 324 31.13 3.73 -21.52
N THR A 325 31.23 4.53 -22.60
CA THR A 325 32.00 5.78 -22.58
C THR A 325 31.46 6.77 -21.54
N GLY A 326 30.15 6.94 -21.50
CA GLY A 326 29.47 7.78 -20.50
C GLY A 326 29.75 7.34 -19.06
N GLN A 327 29.74 6.05 -18.80
CA GLN A 327 30.06 5.46 -17.48
C GLN A 327 31.54 5.70 -17.11
N CYS A 328 32.47 5.57 -18.03
CA CYS A 328 33.90 5.89 -17.80
C CYS A 328 34.07 7.36 -17.35
N ILE A 329 33.39 8.29 -18.04
CA ILE A 329 33.43 9.72 -17.68
C ILE A 329 32.80 9.97 -16.32
N GLN A 330 31.64 9.34 -16.05
CA GLN A 330 30.91 9.52 -14.82
C GLN A 330 31.65 8.92 -13.61
N SER A 331 32.27 7.74 -13.76
CA SER A 331 33.02 7.06 -12.70
C SER A 331 34.16 7.90 -12.16
N ARG A 332 34.82 8.68 -13.04
CA ARG A 332 35.89 9.62 -12.64
C ARG A 332 35.40 10.80 -11.81
N ARG A 333 34.11 11.08 -11.84
CA ARG A 333 33.45 12.17 -11.08
C ARG A 333 32.87 11.71 -9.75
N PHE A 334 32.97 10.44 -9.42
CA PHE A 334 32.48 9.91 -8.14
C PHE A 334 33.25 10.56 -6.99
N THR A 335 32.53 10.97 -5.93
CA THR A 335 33.13 11.56 -4.74
C THR A 335 33.84 10.52 -3.89
N TYR A 336 33.30 9.31 -3.85
CA TYR A 336 33.89 8.14 -3.22
C TYR A 336 34.31 7.14 -4.30
N ARG A 337 35.61 6.92 -4.43
CA ARG A 337 36.21 6.03 -5.43
C ARG A 337 37.01 4.93 -4.73
N PRO A 338 36.33 3.91 -4.16
CA PRO A 338 37.02 2.83 -3.48
C PRO A 338 37.91 2.03 -4.46
N LEU A 339 39.06 1.59 -4.01
CA LEU A 339 39.81 0.59 -4.72
C LEU A 339 39.14 -0.77 -4.55
N ILE A 340 38.83 -1.45 -5.66
CA ILE A 340 38.18 -2.78 -5.65
C ILE A 340 39.24 -3.81 -6.05
N SER A 341 39.57 -4.72 -5.14
CA SER A 341 40.47 -5.86 -5.45
C SER A 341 39.65 -7.04 -5.94
N VAL A 342 39.86 -7.42 -7.20
CA VAL A 342 39.25 -8.63 -7.79
C VAL A 342 40.16 -9.81 -7.48
N ILE A 343 39.70 -10.73 -6.65
CA ILE A 343 40.43 -11.94 -6.28
C ILE A 343 40.07 -13.04 -7.27
N LEU A 344 41.09 -13.58 -7.94
CA LEU A 344 40.98 -14.57 -8.99
C LEU A 344 41.84 -15.81 -8.62
N PRO A 345 41.27 -16.79 -7.90
CA PRO A 345 41.98 -18.01 -7.56
C PRO A 345 42.10 -18.92 -8.79
N THR A 346 43.26 -19.52 -8.98
CA THR A 346 43.53 -20.42 -10.10
C THR A 346 44.34 -21.65 -9.68
N TRP A 347 44.11 -22.78 -10.35
CA TRP A 347 44.91 -24.00 -10.28
C TRP A 347 44.74 -24.82 -11.56
N ASN A 348 45.84 -24.97 -12.29
CA ASN A 348 45.86 -25.70 -13.57
C ASN A 348 44.73 -25.31 -14.53
N SER A 349 44.34 -24.07 -14.48
CA SER A 349 43.19 -23.52 -15.21
C SER A 349 43.42 -23.50 -16.72
N ASN A 350 42.36 -23.51 -17.51
CA ASN A 350 42.41 -23.27 -18.93
C ASN A 350 42.83 -21.80 -19.18
N THR A 351 44.01 -21.63 -19.79
CA THR A 351 44.61 -20.30 -19.96
C THR A 351 43.82 -19.37 -20.87
N ARG A 352 43.01 -19.92 -21.81
CA ARG A 352 42.13 -19.11 -22.66
C ARG A 352 40.99 -18.52 -21.81
N LEU A 353 40.40 -19.35 -20.89
CA LEU A 353 39.29 -18.90 -20.02
C LEU A 353 39.81 -17.92 -18.99
N LEU A 354 40.94 -18.22 -18.35
CA LEU A 354 41.56 -17.31 -17.38
C LEU A 354 41.94 -15.96 -18.04
N ASP A 355 42.40 -15.96 -19.30
CA ASP A 355 42.65 -14.72 -20.04
C ASP A 355 41.37 -13.94 -20.25
N ARG A 356 40.26 -14.60 -20.58
CA ARG A 356 38.96 -13.95 -20.74
C ARG A 356 38.45 -13.36 -19.42
N ALA A 357 38.62 -14.05 -18.31
CA ALA A 357 38.31 -13.52 -17.00
C ALA A 357 39.08 -12.22 -16.70
N ILE A 358 40.39 -12.22 -16.95
CA ILE A 358 41.25 -11.02 -16.83
C ILE A 358 40.78 -9.92 -17.77
N GLN A 359 40.51 -10.23 -19.05
CA GLN A 359 40.06 -9.25 -20.05
C GLN A 359 38.70 -8.62 -19.63
N SER A 360 37.81 -9.37 -19.00
CA SER A 360 36.54 -8.84 -18.51
C SER A 360 36.73 -7.76 -17.44
N VAL A 361 37.79 -7.86 -16.63
CA VAL A 361 38.15 -6.83 -15.64
C VAL A 361 38.88 -5.65 -16.29
N LEU A 362 39.73 -5.90 -17.24
CA LEU A 362 40.42 -4.85 -18.02
C LEU A 362 39.41 -3.97 -18.79
N ALA A 363 38.30 -4.54 -19.22
CA ALA A 363 37.22 -3.85 -19.93
C ALA A 363 36.30 -3.03 -19.06
N GLN A 364 36.46 -3.02 -17.72
CA GLN A 364 35.57 -2.33 -16.81
C GLN A 364 35.56 -0.81 -17.03
N THR A 365 34.36 -0.23 -16.97
CA THR A 365 34.13 1.23 -17.09
C THR A 365 34.47 2.00 -15.80
N TYR A 366 34.68 1.31 -14.69
CA TYR A 366 35.30 1.86 -13.47
C TYR A 366 36.79 1.48 -13.47
N ASP A 367 37.69 2.44 -13.40
CA ASP A 367 39.14 2.25 -13.62
C ASP A 367 39.98 2.08 -12.33
N HIS A 368 39.35 2.17 -11.14
CA HIS A 368 40.04 2.09 -9.84
C HIS A 368 39.91 0.70 -9.21
N TRP A 369 40.56 -0.26 -9.80
CA TRP A 369 40.57 -1.66 -9.40
C TRP A 369 42.03 -2.24 -9.50
N GLU A 370 42.26 -3.36 -8.81
CA GLU A 370 43.38 -4.25 -9.00
C GLU A 370 42.87 -5.70 -9.17
N ILE A 371 43.65 -6.53 -9.87
CA ILE A 371 43.42 -7.98 -9.92
C ILE A 371 44.52 -8.64 -9.10
N VAL A 372 44.14 -9.57 -8.22
CA VAL A 372 45.09 -10.46 -7.53
C VAL A 372 44.84 -11.89 -8.02
N VAL A 373 45.68 -12.36 -8.95
CA VAL A 373 45.67 -13.76 -9.42
C VAL A 373 46.41 -14.58 -8.39
N SER A 374 45.68 -15.48 -7.68
CA SER A 374 46.30 -16.36 -6.69
C SER A 374 46.42 -17.78 -7.26
N ASP A 375 47.62 -18.23 -7.55
CA ASP A 375 47.89 -19.52 -8.14
C ASP A 375 48.27 -20.57 -7.08
N ASP A 376 47.55 -21.69 -7.06
CA ASP A 376 47.70 -22.79 -6.08
C ASP A 376 48.73 -23.81 -6.54
N ALA A 377 49.92 -23.37 -6.87
CA ALA A 377 51.04 -24.20 -7.35
C ALA A 377 50.69 -24.97 -8.64
N SER A 378 50.26 -24.23 -9.69
CA SER A 378 50.05 -24.84 -11.00
C SER A 378 51.38 -25.30 -11.63
N ASP A 379 51.33 -26.43 -12.36
CA ASP A 379 52.45 -27.04 -13.04
C ASP A 379 52.50 -26.79 -14.56
N ARG A 380 51.59 -25.92 -15.08
CA ARG A 380 51.46 -25.61 -16.52
C ARG A 380 52.28 -24.40 -16.94
N ASP A 381 53.17 -24.59 -17.90
CA ASP A 381 53.97 -23.49 -18.48
C ASP A 381 53.14 -22.43 -19.21
N GLU A 382 51.98 -22.81 -19.73
CA GLU A 382 51.05 -21.86 -20.38
C GLU A 382 50.57 -20.77 -19.42
N LEU A 383 50.46 -21.05 -18.10
CA LEU A 383 50.09 -20.04 -17.11
C LEU A 383 51.16 -18.98 -16.92
N ARG A 384 52.42 -19.37 -16.94
CA ARG A 384 53.57 -18.43 -16.92
C ARG A 384 53.60 -17.57 -18.18
N SER A 385 53.26 -18.15 -19.34
CA SER A 385 53.17 -17.40 -20.58
C SER A 385 52.02 -16.36 -20.53
N LEU A 386 50.90 -16.69 -19.85
CA LEU A 386 49.81 -15.77 -19.64
C LEU A 386 50.20 -14.62 -18.67
N GLU A 387 50.89 -14.92 -17.58
CA GLU A 387 51.44 -13.93 -16.66
C GLU A 387 52.34 -12.94 -17.39
N HIS A 388 53.26 -13.43 -18.24
CA HIS A 388 54.12 -12.58 -19.04
C HIS A 388 53.37 -11.68 -20.03
N ARG A 389 52.27 -12.15 -20.60
CA ARG A 389 51.43 -11.33 -21.50
C ARG A 389 50.80 -10.12 -20.78
N HIS A 390 50.48 -10.28 -19.52
CA HIS A 390 49.88 -9.22 -18.69
C HIS A 390 50.88 -8.44 -17.85
N ALA A 391 52.18 -8.72 -17.92
CA ALA A 391 53.22 -8.10 -17.09
C ALA A 391 53.35 -6.57 -17.27
N SER A 392 52.85 -6.01 -18.39
CA SER A 392 52.80 -4.55 -18.61
C SER A 392 51.67 -3.82 -17.89
N GLU A 393 50.65 -4.53 -17.37
CA GLU A 393 49.55 -3.91 -16.62
C GLU A 393 49.86 -3.93 -15.12
N PRO A 394 50.22 -2.79 -14.51
CA PRO A 394 50.66 -2.74 -13.10
C PRO A 394 49.56 -3.05 -12.07
N ARG A 395 48.29 -3.04 -12.50
CA ARG A 395 47.16 -3.36 -11.63
C ARG A 395 46.88 -4.87 -11.51
N ILE A 396 47.60 -5.72 -12.27
CA ILE A 396 47.54 -7.16 -12.18
C ILE A 396 48.73 -7.69 -11.42
N ARG A 397 48.45 -8.37 -10.32
CA ARG A 397 49.46 -8.96 -9.46
C ARG A 397 49.24 -10.48 -9.35
N TRP A 398 50.30 -11.22 -9.62
CA TRP A 398 50.32 -12.66 -9.50
C TRP A 398 50.96 -13.08 -8.18
N ILE A 399 50.40 -14.10 -7.54
CA ILE A 399 50.90 -14.69 -6.29
C ILE A 399 50.89 -16.21 -6.48
N HIS A 400 52.03 -16.85 -6.26
CA HIS A 400 52.16 -18.28 -6.42
C HIS A 400 52.35 -18.99 -5.10
N ALA A 401 51.61 -20.09 -4.86
CA ALA A 401 51.88 -21.02 -3.80
C ALA A 401 53.07 -21.90 -4.09
N THR A 402 53.73 -22.39 -3.07
CA THR A 402 54.83 -23.36 -3.22
C THR A 402 54.32 -24.80 -3.30
N ALA A 403 53.10 -25.06 -2.84
CA ALA A 403 52.40 -26.33 -2.86
C ALA A 403 50.87 -26.09 -2.94
N ARG A 404 50.16 -27.08 -3.45
CA ARG A 404 48.69 -27.02 -3.53
C ARG A 404 48.08 -27.07 -2.14
N GLU A 405 47.26 -26.08 -1.77
CA GLU A 405 46.63 -25.91 -0.45
C GLU A 405 45.09 -25.89 -0.50
N GLY A 406 44.49 -25.87 -1.72
CA GLY A 406 43.05 -25.85 -1.95
C GLY A 406 42.47 -24.47 -2.03
N ILE A 407 41.22 -24.41 -2.58
CA ILE A 407 40.60 -23.16 -3.01
C ILE A 407 40.44 -22.13 -1.88
N ALA A 408 40.08 -22.56 -0.66
CA ALA A 408 39.87 -21.64 0.45
C ALA A 408 41.17 -20.95 0.90
N VAL A 409 42.26 -21.73 1.04
CA VAL A 409 43.58 -21.20 1.43
C VAL A 409 44.16 -20.31 0.30
N ASN A 410 44.02 -20.75 -0.94
CA ASN A 410 44.45 -20.01 -2.11
C ASN A 410 43.73 -18.65 -2.24
N THR A 411 42.39 -18.63 -2.09
CA THR A 411 41.59 -17.39 -2.10
C THR A 411 41.97 -16.46 -0.94
N ASN A 412 42.19 -17.00 0.25
CA ASN A 412 42.64 -16.22 1.42
C ASN A 412 44.03 -15.59 1.19
N ARG A 413 44.95 -16.27 0.48
CA ARG A 413 46.22 -15.70 0.08
C ARG A 413 46.03 -14.47 -0.81
N GLY A 414 45.11 -14.56 -1.77
CA GLY A 414 44.69 -13.41 -2.61
C GLY A 414 44.11 -12.27 -1.78
N ILE A 415 43.19 -12.58 -0.83
CA ILE A 415 42.58 -11.59 0.08
C ILE A 415 43.66 -10.90 0.94
N ALA A 416 44.60 -11.66 1.48
CA ALA A 416 45.69 -11.10 2.30
C ALA A 416 46.63 -10.16 1.52
N ALA A 417 46.78 -10.41 0.24
CA ALA A 417 47.58 -9.58 -0.63
C ALA A 417 46.82 -8.38 -1.21
N ALA A 418 45.52 -8.37 -1.15
CA ALA A 418 44.69 -7.29 -1.65
C ALA A 418 44.89 -5.99 -0.87
N SER A 419 44.91 -4.86 -1.60
CA SER A 419 45.09 -3.51 -1.04
C SER A 419 43.81 -2.67 -1.11
N GLY A 420 42.77 -3.15 -1.81
CA GLY A 420 41.52 -2.43 -2.01
C GLY A 420 40.66 -2.27 -0.77
N ASP A 421 39.77 -1.31 -0.81
CA ASP A 421 38.72 -1.08 0.22
C ASP A 421 37.65 -2.16 0.17
N TYR A 422 37.43 -2.74 -1.01
CA TYR A 422 36.47 -3.81 -1.29
C TYR A 422 37.14 -4.99 -1.98
N ILE A 423 36.61 -6.18 -1.69
CA ILE A 423 37.01 -7.45 -2.28
C ILE A 423 35.88 -7.94 -3.18
N ALA A 424 36.14 -8.17 -4.45
CA ALA A 424 35.26 -8.85 -5.38
C ALA A 424 35.84 -10.24 -5.70
N PHE A 425 34.98 -11.24 -5.88
CA PHE A 425 35.37 -12.60 -6.24
C PHE A 425 35.04 -12.87 -7.71
N LEU A 426 35.97 -13.42 -8.44
CA LEU A 426 35.84 -13.84 -9.84
C LEU A 426 36.46 -15.21 -10.05
N ASP A 427 35.68 -16.17 -10.52
CA ASP A 427 36.22 -17.49 -10.88
C ASP A 427 37.00 -17.43 -12.17
N HIS A 428 37.99 -18.33 -12.30
CA HIS A 428 38.99 -18.30 -13.40
C HIS A 428 38.41 -18.61 -14.78
N ASP A 429 37.20 -19.11 -14.88
CA ASP A 429 36.52 -19.49 -16.13
C ASP A 429 35.27 -18.62 -16.41
N ASP A 430 34.97 -17.64 -15.57
CA ASP A 430 33.82 -16.75 -15.66
C ASP A 430 34.18 -15.34 -16.14
N GLU A 431 33.16 -14.49 -16.36
CA GLU A 431 33.36 -13.12 -16.84
C GLU A 431 32.46 -12.13 -16.06
N LEU A 432 32.99 -10.92 -15.89
CA LEU A 432 32.18 -9.78 -15.38
C LEU A 432 31.55 -9.04 -16.56
N ALA A 433 30.32 -8.55 -16.38
CA ALA A 433 29.75 -7.56 -17.29
C ALA A 433 30.66 -6.30 -17.35
N PRO A 434 30.78 -5.61 -18.47
CA PRO A 434 31.77 -4.53 -18.65
C PRO A 434 31.51 -3.31 -17.74
N ASP A 435 30.35 -3.20 -17.12
CA ASP A 435 30.02 -2.14 -16.20
C ASP A 435 29.80 -2.65 -14.73
N ALA A 436 30.20 -3.87 -14.43
CA ALA A 436 29.98 -4.47 -13.12
C ALA A 436 30.56 -3.63 -11.98
N LEU A 437 31.84 -3.29 -12.05
CA LEU A 437 32.52 -2.50 -11.02
C LEU A 437 32.01 -1.04 -10.98
N TYR A 438 31.54 -0.50 -12.10
CA TYR A 438 30.90 0.80 -12.15
C TYR A 438 29.57 0.80 -11.39
N GLN A 439 28.70 -0.20 -11.57
CA GLN A 439 27.42 -0.29 -10.87
C GLN A 439 27.64 -0.44 -9.36
N VAL A 440 28.61 -1.24 -8.95
CA VAL A 440 29.03 -1.35 -7.55
C VAL A 440 29.50 0.01 -7.03
N ALA A 441 30.48 0.66 -7.65
CA ALA A 441 31.01 1.94 -7.22
C ALA A 441 29.95 3.06 -7.21
N LYS A 442 29.01 3.05 -8.17
CA LYS A 442 27.86 3.96 -8.24
C LYS A 442 26.95 3.75 -7.02
N SER A 443 26.67 2.52 -6.63
CA SER A 443 25.83 2.23 -5.47
C SER A 443 26.46 2.71 -4.16
N LEU A 444 27.80 2.60 -4.07
CA LEU A 444 28.58 3.05 -2.91
C LEU A 444 28.63 4.57 -2.74
N GLN A 445 28.19 5.36 -3.73
CA GLN A 445 28.00 6.81 -3.56
C GLN A 445 26.88 7.14 -2.57
N LYS A 446 25.88 6.25 -2.42
CA LYS A 446 24.75 6.44 -1.50
C LYS A 446 25.11 6.02 -0.08
N ARG A 447 25.79 4.90 0.06
CA ARG A 447 26.17 4.30 1.35
C ARG A 447 27.31 3.30 1.13
N GLN A 448 28.24 3.22 2.08
CA GLN A 448 29.33 2.24 2.08
C GLN A 448 28.79 0.91 2.67
N TYR A 449 28.15 0.10 1.82
CA TYR A 449 27.61 -1.20 2.20
C TYR A 449 28.73 -2.17 2.61
N GLY A 450 28.43 -3.09 3.54
CA GLY A 450 29.36 -4.15 3.94
C GLY A 450 29.37 -5.32 2.95
N LEU A 451 28.23 -5.59 2.31
CA LEU A 451 28.03 -6.62 1.29
C LEU A 451 27.17 -6.05 0.15
N VAL A 452 27.68 -6.18 -1.08
CA VAL A 452 26.93 -5.93 -2.32
C VAL A 452 26.92 -7.21 -3.14
N TYR A 453 25.74 -7.60 -3.65
CA TYR A 453 25.62 -8.74 -4.56
C TYR A 453 24.70 -8.39 -5.74
N SER A 454 24.88 -9.08 -6.86
CA SER A 454 24.13 -8.86 -8.09
C SER A 454 23.41 -10.11 -8.58
N ASP A 455 22.56 -9.92 -9.59
CA ASP A 455 22.04 -11.01 -10.41
C ASP A 455 23.15 -11.62 -11.26
N GLU A 456 22.94 -12.83 -11.75
CA GLU A 456 23.87 -13.57 -12.61
C GLU A 456 23.09 -14.27 -13.74
N ASP A 457 23.80 -14.65 -14.80
CA ASP A 457 23.29 -15.54 -15.83
C ASP A 457 24.31 -16.64 -16.14
N ARG A 458 23.93 -17.55 -17.03
CA ARG A 458 24.84 -18.53 -17.59
C ARG A 458 25.20 -18.15 -19.00
N MET A 459 26.45 -18.46 -19.40
CA MET A 459 26.88 -18.30 -20.76
C MET A 459 27.55 -19.58 -21.29
N GLU A 460 27.33 -19.84 -22.57
CA GLU A 460 27.99 -20.93 -23.33
C GLU A 460 28.52 -20.36 -24.63
N GLU A 461 29.55 -21.01 -25.19
CA GLU A 461 30.04 -20.70 -26.55
C GLU A 461 29.32 -21.61 -27.55
N ASP A 462 28.77 -21.02 -28.61
CA ASP A 462 28.21 -21.76 -29.73
C ASP A 462 29.35 -22.30 -30.64
N GLU A 463 28.96 -23.07 -31.66
CA GLU A 463 29.91 -23.65 -32.63
C GLU A 463 30.73 -22.60 -33.40
N LEU A 464 30.29 -21.34 -33.43
CA LEU A 464 30.97 -20.21 -34.08
C LEU A 464 31.81 -19.39 -33.08
N GLY A 465 31.88 -19.79 -31.79
CA GLY A 465 32.59 -19.11 -30.73
C GLY A 465 31.90 -17.86 -30.21
N ARG A 466 30.60 -17.68 -30.46
CA ARG A 466 29.81 -16.58 -29.90
C ARG A 466 29.31 -16.98 -28.53
N CYS A 467 29.36 -16.04 -27.57
CA CYS A 467 28.75 -16.24 -26.26
C CYS A 467 27.25 -16.08 -26.35
N ILE A 468 26.52 -17.10 -25.89
CA ILE A 468 25.06 -17.12 -25.75
C ILE A 468 24.74 -17.05 -24.26
N HIS A 469 23.88 -16.09 -23.88
CA HIS A 469 23.42 -15.89 -22.51
C HIS A 469 22.10 -16.59 -22.28
N HIS A 470 21.99 -17.39 -21.22
CA HIS A 470 20.78 -18.15 -20.87
C HIS A 470 20.64 -18.35 -19.38
N THR A 471 19.49 -18.90 -18.95
CA THR A 471 19.19 -19.29 -17.57
C THR A 471 19.58 -18.20 -16.55
N PRO A 472 19.01 -16.99 -16.65
CA PRO A 472 19.30 -15.92 -15.71
C PRO A 472 18.84 -16.31 -14.31
N PHE A 473 19.57 -15.83 -13.31
CA PHE A 473 19.15 -15.87 -11.93
C PHE A 473 18.93 -14.45 -11.41
N PHE A 474 17.68 -14.01 -11.48
CA PHE A 474 17.21 -12.77 -10.90
C PHE A 474 16.92 -12.97 -9.42
N LYS A 475 17.79 -12.51 -8.57
CA LYS A 475 17.81 -12.78 -7.14
C LYS A 475 16.78 -11.93 -6.37
N PRO A 476 16.32 -12.37 -5.22
CA PRO A 476 15.57 -11.52 -4.29
C PRO A 476 16.50 -10.52 -3.59
N GLY A 477 15.92 -9.49 -2.96
CA GLY A 477 16.60 -8.74 -1.92
C GLY A 477 17.06 -9.64 -0.78
N PHE A 478 17.85 -9.09 0.16
CA PHE A 478 18.45 -9.90 1.21
C PHE A 478 17.40 -10.63 2.07
N ASP A 479 17.53 -11.94 2.12
CA ASP A 479 16.68 -12.86 2.87
C ASP A 479 17.54 -13.83 3.69
N PRO A 480 17.63 -13.65 5.01
CA PRO A 480 18.46 -14.50 5.86
C PRO A 480 17.95 -15.95 5.94
N ASP A 481 16.64 -16.22 5.87
CA ASP A 481 16.09 -17.57 5.90
C ASP A 481 16.37 -18.31 4.58
N LEU A 482 16.28 -17.61 3.46
CA LEU A 482 16.66 -18.21 2.18
C LEU A 482 18.17 -18.49 2.14
N LEU A 483 19.01 -17.61 2.72
CA LEU A 483 20.46 -17.85 2.80
C LEU A 483 20.79 -19.03 3.71
N LEU A 484 20.03 -19.26 4.78
CA LEU A 484 20.13 -20.48 5.58
C LEU A 484 19.69 -21.73 4.80
N SER A 485 18.73 -21.57 3.88
CA SER A 485 18.18 -22.69 3.09
C SER A 485 19.06 -23.04 1.89
N VAL A 486 19.66 -22.05 1.22
CA VAL A 486 20.47 -22.22 0.01
C VAL A 486 21.39 -21.01 -0.18
N ASN A 487 22.60 -21.20 -0.70
CA ASN A 487 23.41 -20.08 -1.17
C ASN A 487 22.80 -19.48 -2.45
N TYR A 488 21.91 -18.50 -2.29
CA TYR A 488 21.31 -17.81 -3.45
C TYR A 488 22.10 -16.56 -3.89
N ILE A 489 23.00 -16.07 -3.04
CA ILE A 489 23.80 -14.87 -3.32
C ILE A 489 24.83 -15.15 -4.43
N CYS A 490 25.57 -16.27 -4.36
CA CYS A 490 26.58 -16.77 -5.31
C CYS A 490 27.49 -15.67 -5.88
N HIS A 491 27.21 -15.19 -7.10
CA HIS A 491 28.02 -14.24 -7.87
C HIS A 491 27.12 -13.10 -8.40
N LEU A 492 27.58 -11.88 -8.64
CA LEU A 492 28.81 -11.28 -8.16
C LEU A 492 28.65 -10.97 -6.66
N VAL A 493 29.72 -11.19 -5.91
CA VAL A 493 29.82 -10.77 -4.49
C VAL A 493 30.94 -9.76 -4.34
N VAL A 494 30.64 -8.62 -3.71
CA VAL A 494 31.62 -7.60 -3.36
C VAL A 494 31.46 -7.26 -1.89
N LEU A 495 32.52 -7.48 -1.12
CA LEU A 495 32.55 -7.31 0.33
C LEU A 495 33.50 -6.19 0.73
N ARG A 496 33.12 -5.39 1.70
CA ARG A 496 34.05 -4.43 2.30
C ARG A 496 35.18 -5.22 3.01
N ARG A 497 36.42 -4.85 2.74
CA ARG A 497 37.61 -5.61 3.14
C ARG A 497 37.70 -5.85 4.64
N ASP A 498 37.38 -4.85 5.47
CA ASP A 498 37.39 -4.97 6.94
C ASP A 498 36.41 -6.05 7.43
N VAL A 499 35.26 -6.20 6.77
CA VAL A 499 34.24 -7.22 7.10
C VAL A 499 34.77 -8.63 6.77
N VAL A 500 35.43 -8.81 5.62
CA VAL A 500 36.03 -10.10 5.24
C VAL A 500 37.14 -10.47 6.21
N VAL A 501 38.00 -9.52 6.55
CA VAL A 501 39.12 -9.73 7.50
C VAL A 501 38.57 -10.08 8.90
N ALA A 502 37.56 -9.34 9.38
CA ALA A 502 36.90 -9.61 10.67
C ALA A 502 36.21 -10.98 10.71
N ALA A 503 35.65 -11.43 9.57
CA ALA A 503 35.08 -12.76 9.41
C ALA A 503 36.15 -13.88 9.34
N GLY A 504 37.44 -13.55 9.17
CA GLY A 504 38.55 -14.51 9.07
C GLY A 504 38.69 -15.18 7.71
N GLY A 505 38.13 -14.60 6.64
CA GLY A 505 38.21 -15.14 5.28
C GLY A 505 37.43 -16.45 5.09
N LEU A 506 37.80 -17.24 4.08
CA LEU A 506 37.22 -18.56 3.79
C LEU A 506 37.77 -19.64 4.75
N ARG A 507 36.95 -20.60 5.11
CA ARG A 507 37.38 -21.71 5.96
C ARG A 507 37.79 -22.93 5.13
N ALA A 508 39.01 -23.45 5.34
CA ALA A 508 39.45 -24.73 4.80
C ALA A 508 38.64 -25.88 5.39
N GLY A 509 38.47 -26.96 4.66
CA GLY A 509 37.69 -28.15 5.06
C GLY A 509 36.18 -28.01 4.78
N LEU A 510 35.73 -26.92 4.17
CA LEU A 510 34.37 -26.71 3.69
C LEU A 510 34.31 -26.55 2.16
N GLU A 511 35.17 -27.33 1.47
CA GLU A 511 35.26 -27.24 -0.01
C GLU A 511 33.89 -27.47 -0.64
N GLY A 512 33.52 -26.58 -1.60
CA GLY A 512 32.21 -26.50 -2.22
C GLY A 512 31.12 -25.82 -1.40
N ALA A 513 31.43 -25.38 -0.16
CA ALA A 513 30.55 -24.57 0.70
C ALA A 513 31.31 -23.40 1.37
N GLN A 514 32.57 -23.16 1.02
CA GLN A 514 33.44 -22.13 1.62
C GLN A 514 32.91 -20.70 1.40
N ASP A 515 32.31 -20.43 0.27
CA ASP A 515 31.66 -19.18 -0.11
C ASP A 515 30.36 -18.97 0.70
N HIS A 516 29.52 -19.99 0.77
CA HIS A 516 28.29 -19.97 1.57
C HIS A 516 28.59 -19.71 3.05
N ASP A 517 29.60 -20.41 3.60
CA ASP A 517 30.05 -20.20 4.97
C ASP A 517 30.54 -18.76 5.22
N LEU A 518 31.32 -18.19 4.29
CA LEU A 518 31.76 -16.80 4.38
C LEU A 518 30.57 -15.84 4.39
N LEU A 519 29.63 -16.03 3.43
CA LEU A 519 28.45 -15.18 3.31
C LEU A 519 27.56 -15.24 4.57
N LEU A 520 27.36 -16.43 5.16
CA LEU A 520 26.63 -16.59 6.43
C LEU A 520 27.31 -15.83 7.57
N ARG A 521 28.64 -15.93 7.71
CA ARG A 521 29.40 -15.21 8.75
C ARG A 521 29.33 -13.71 8.57
N VAL A 522 29.53 -13.24 7.36
CA VAL A 522 29.47 -11.83 7.00
C VAL A 522 28.04 -11.28 7.22
N ALA A 523 27.03 -11.92 6.65
CA ALA A 523 25.65 -11.47 6.78
C ALA A 523 25.18 -11.46 8.25
N GLY A 524 25.61 -12.44 9.06
CA GLY A 524 25.30 -12.47 10.48
C GLY A 524 25.96 -11.38 11.32
N SER A 525 26.99 -10.69 10.80
CA SER A 525 27.68 -9.57 11.44
C SER A 525 27.19 -8.19 10.97
N LEU A 526 26.40 -8.13 9.92
CA LEU A 526 25.92 -6.88 9.31
C LEU A 526 24.45 -6.63 9.64
N ALA A 527 24.07 -5.36 9.75
CA ALA A 527 22.66 -5.01 9.69
C ALA A 527 22.12 -5.23 8.27
N ALA A 528 20.86 -5.64 8.13
CA ALA A 528 20.24 -5.87 6.81
C ALA A 528 20.35 -4.64 5.89
N SER A 529 20.35 -3.44 6.45
CA SER A 529 20.55 -2.18 5.72
C SER A 529 21.96 -1.98 5.18
N ASP A 530 22.96 -2.78 5.63
CA ASP A 530 24.34 -2.75 5.13
C ASP A 530 24.60 -3.81 4.06
N ILE A 531 23.55 -4.51 3.65
CA ILE A 531 23.56 -5.51 2.57
C ILE A 531 22.73 -4.98 1.41
N LEU A 532 23.32 -4.87 0.24
CA LEU A 532 22.70 -4.36 -0.97
C LEU A 532 22.60 -5.43 -2.04
N HIS A 533 21.39 -5.66 -2.54
CA HIS A 533 21.17 -6.34 -3.81
C HIS A 533 21.15 -5.31 -4.94
N LEU A 534 21.96 -5.54 -5.96
CA LEU A 534 21.92 -4.83 -7.25
C LEU A 534 21.12 -5.68 -8.23
N PRO A 535 19.87 -5.33 -8.56
CA PRO A 535 19.07 -6.13 -9.49
C PRO A 535 19.53 -5.88 -10.93
N ARG A 536 20.72 -6.35 -11.23
CA ARG A 536 21.37 -6.31 -12.53
C ARG A 536 22.22 -7.55 -12.71
N VAL A 537 22.22 -8.12 -13.91
CA VAL A 537 23.12 -9.21 -14.27
C VAL A 537 24.52 -8.64 -14.52
N LEU A 538 25.40 -8.82 -13.54
CA LEU A 538 26.76 -8.29 -13.56
C LEU A 538 27.83 -9.38 -13.60
N TYR A 539 27.42 -10.64 -13.56
CA TYR A 539 28.29 -11.81 -13.57
C TYR A 539 27.76 -12.87 -14.52
N HIS A 540 28.63 -13.43 -15.32
CA HIS A 540 28.35 -14.42 -16.34
C HIS A 540 29.06 -15.73 -15.97
N TRP A 541 28.28 -16.71 -15.50
CA TRP A 541 28.78 -18.04 -15.14
C TRP A 541 28.92 -18.91 -16.39
N ARG A 542 30.14 -19.27 -16.73
CA ARG A 542 30.43 -20.10 -17.93
C ARG A 542 30.11 -21.57 -17.66
N VAL A 543 29.31 -22.17 -18.50
CA VAL A 543 29.04 -23.62 -18.47
C VAL A 543 30.18 -24.35 -19.15
N THR A 544 30.98 -25.10 -18.36
CA THR A 544 32.10 -25.90 -18.89
C THR A 544 31.85 -27.38 -18.72
N PRO A 545 32.28 -28.27 -19.71
CA PRO A 545 32.26 -29.70 -19.53
C PRO A 545 33.23 -30.09 -18.41
N GLY A 546 32.72 -30.54 -17.25
CA GLY A 546 33.56 -30.98 -16.11
C GLY A 546 33.38 -30.18 -14.84
N SER A 547 32.40 -29.25 -14.79
CA SER A 547 31.97 -28.54 -13.58
C SER A 547 31.81 -29.48 -12.38
N VAL A 548 32.38 -29.14 -11.23
CA VAL A 548 32.52 -29.93 -10.00
C VAL A 548 31.16 -30.47 -9.49
N SER A 549 30.06 -29.79 -9.79
CA SER A 549 28.70 -30.14 -9.37
C SER A 549 28.10 -31.42 -9.95
N ARG A 550 28.79 -32.07 -10.91
CA ARG A 550 28.25 -33.25 -11.66
C ARG A 550 28.74 -34.60 -11.17
N THR A 551 29.64 -34.65 -10.17
CA THR A 551 30.17 -35.94 -9.66
C THR A 551 29.40 -36.34 -8.38
N PRO A 552 28.69 -37.49 -8.33
CA PRO A 552 27.86 -37.88 -7.17
C PRO A 552 28.60 -37.91 -5.84
N VAL A 553 29.85 -38.38 -5.82
CA VAL A 553 30.66 -38.46 -4.58
C VAL A 553 31.00 -37.07 -4.03
N LEU A 554 31.29 -36.11 -4.88
CA LEU A 554 31.54 -34.73 -4.50
C LEU A 554 30.25 -34.07 -4.00
N ALA A 555 29.10 -34.42 -4.58
CA ALA A 555 27.79 -33.88 -4.18
C ALA A 555 27.48 -34.18 -2.70
N GLU A 556 27.76 -35.41 -2.22
CA GLU A 556 27.54 -35.76 -0.80
C GLU A 556 28.46 -34.96 0.14
N VAL A 557 29.71 -34.78 -0.26
CA VAL A 557 30.69 -33.98 0.54
C VAL A 557 30.25 -32.53 0.60
N ILE A 558 29.86 -31.92 -0.53
CA ILE A 558 29.37 -30.53 -0.61
C ILE A 558 28.12 -30.39 0.25
N GLN A 559 27.13 -31.28 0.14
CA GLN A 559 25.90 -31.25 0.95
C GLN A 559 26.21 -31.31 2.45
N LYS A 560 27.13 -32.18 2.87
CA LYS A 560 27.56 -32.25 4.27
C LYS A 560 28.24 -30.94 4.72
N ASN A 561 29.12 -30.37 3.90
CA ASN A 561 29.82 -29.14 4.21
C ASN A 561 28.84 -27.95 4.35
N ILE A 562 27.80 -27.88 3.49
CA ILE A 562 26.75 -26.87 3.60
C ILE A 562 25.97 -27.02 4.91
N VAL A 563 25.53 -28.25 5.25
CA VAL A 563 24.86 -28.51 6.55
C VAL A 563 25.75 -28.08 7.72
N THR A 564 27.05 -28.37 7.65
CA THR A 564 28.01 -27.95 8.68
C THR A 564 28.16 -26.45 8.76
N ALA A 565 28.27 -25.75 7.63
CA ALA A 565 28.39 -24.28 7.56
C ALA A 565 27.17 -23.58 8.20
N VAL A 566 25.96 -24.04 7.84
CA VAL A 566 24.71 -23.50 8.40
C VAL A 566 24.58 -23.81 9.89
N ALA A 567 24.89 -25.03 10.32
CA ALA A 567 24.85 -25.43 11.75
C ALA A 567 25.82 -24.61 12.60
N ASP A 568 27.05 -24.43 12.12
CA ASP A 568 28.07 -23.61 12.76
C ASP A 568 27.65 -22.14 12.86
N HIS A 569 27.04 -21.63 11.82
CA HIS A 569 26.50 -20.24 11.80
C HIS A 569 25.44 -20.05 12.88
N LEU A 570 24.44 -20.95 12.96
CA LEU A 570 23.39 -20.88 13.98
C LEU A 570 23.97 -21.04 15.39
N SER A 571 24.96 -21.91 15.56
CA SER A 571 25.67 -22.12 16.85
C SER A 571 26.41 -20.83 17.28
N ARG A 572 27.10 -20.14 16.36
CA ARG A 572 27.77 -18.85 16.67
C ARG A 572 26.80 -17.78 17.13
N LEU A 573 25.59 -17.77 16.60
CA LEU A 573 24.54 -16.86 17.00
C LEU A 573 23.74 -17.31 18.23
N ASN A 574 24.10 -18.45 18.83
CA ASN A 574 23.38 -19.09 19.96
C ASN A 574 21.89 -19.35 19.62
N LEU A 575 21.58 -19.66 18.34
CA LEU A 575 20.23 -19.94 17.88
C LEU A 575 19.95 -21.45 17.95
N ALA A 576 18.88 -21.82 18.66
CA ALA A 576 18.52 -23.22 18.88
C ALA A 576 17.77 -23.79 17.66
N ALA A 577 18.46 -24.52 16.80
CA ALA A 577 17.88 -25.20 15.65
C ALA A 577 18.61 -26.51 15.33
N LYS A 578 17.99 -27.37 14.52
CA LYS A 578 18.61 -28.54 13.90
C LYS A 578 18.70 -28.30 12.39
N VAL A 579 19.86 -28.53 11.80
CA VAL A 579 20.06 -28.40 10.36
C VAL A 579 20.13 -29.78 9.72
N GLU A 580 19.40 -29.98 8.67
CA GLU A 580 19.32 -31.23 7.90
C GLU A 580 19.51 -30.93 6.42
N ALA A 581 20.03 -31.90 5.66
CA ALA A 581 20.01 -31.84 4.21
C ALA A 581 18.55 -31.82 3.74
N HIS A 582 18.23 -30.95 2.78
CA HIS A 582 16.93 -30.91 2.13
C HIS A 582 17.11 -31.29 0.67
N ASN A 583 16.56 -32.42 0.30
CA ASN A 583 16.58 -32.89 -1.09
C ASN A 583 15.41 -32.23 -1.82
N ASP A 584 15.68 -31.36 -2.74
CA ASP A 584 14.69 -30.83 -3.66
C ASP A 584 14.20 -31.98 -4.56
N PRO A 585 12.90 -32.34 -4.53
CA PRO A 585 12.38 -33.47 -5.28
C PRO A 585 12.48 -33.33 -6.80
N VAL A 586 12.74 -32.16 -7.34
CA VAL A 586 12.73 -31.90 -8.80
C VAL A 586 14.12 -31.68 -9.38
N GLY A 587 15.18 -31.66 -8.55
CA GLY A 587 16.54 -31.46 -9.07
C GLY A 587 16.70 -30.13 -9.81
N THR A 588 15.98 -29.09 -9.34
CA THR A 588 16.17 -27.73 -9.86
C THR A 588 17.62 -27.30 -9.66
N ALA A 589 18.08 -26.31 -10.38
CA ALA A 589 19.49 -25.93 -10.56
C ALA A 589 20.35 -25.73 -9.30
N ARG A 590 19.76 -25.90 -8.10
CA ARG A 590 20.43 -25.83 -6.79
C ARG A 590 20.24 -27.14 -6.01
N GLN A 591 21.08 -28.09 -6.35
CA GLN A 591 21.07 -29.46 -5.80
C GLN A 591 21.32 -29.53 -4.29
N PHE A 592 21.75 -28.45 -3.65
CA PHE A 592 22.25 -28.42 -2.28
C PHE A 592 21.48 -27.43 -1.42
N ALA A 593 20.38 -27.91 -0.80
CA ALA A 593 19.58 -27.12 0.12
C ALA A 593 19.66 -27.69 1.54
N THR A 594 19.33 -26.87 2.53
CA THR A 594 19.18 -27.26 3.91
C THR A 594 17.77 -26.97 4.41
N ARG A 595 17.31 -27.79 5.36
CA ARG A 595 16.15 -27.52 6.19
C ARG A 595 16.59 -27.15 7.60
N VAL A 596 16.23 -25.95 8.05
CA VAL A 596 16.45 -25.49 9.42
C VAL A 596 15.19 -25.75 10.23
N ARG A 597 15.25 -26.67 11.20
CA ARG A 597 14.18 -26.93 12.17
C ARG A 597 14.44 -26.12 13.43
N TRP A 598 13.74 -25.02 13.58
CA TRP A 598 13.80 -24.19 14.77
C TRP A 598 13.23 -24.96 15.96
N ARG A 599 13.88 -24.84 17.13
CA ARG A 599 13.45 -25.52 18.34
C ARG A 599 12.51 -24.65 19.14
N LEU A 600 11.46 -25.25 19.67
CA LEU A 600 10.64 -24.62 20.70
C LEU A 600 11.45 -24.47 22.01
N PRO A 601 11.12 -23.47 22.84
CA PRO A 601 11.68 -23.39 24.20
C PRO A 601 11.31 -24.64 25.02
N ALA A 602 12.06 -24.90 26.10
CA ALA A 602 11.84 -26.08 26.94
C ALA A 602 10.41 -26.19 27.50
N MET A 603 9.81 -25.05 27.81
CA MET A 603 8.35 -24.92 28.05
C MET A 603 7.74 -24.26 26.80
N ALA A 604 7.13 -25.08 25.98
CA ALA A 604 6.44 -24.58 24.80
C ALA A 604 5.25 -23.69 25.23
N PRO A 605 5.07 -22.53 24.60
CA PRO A 605 4.01 -21.60 24.99
C PRO A 605 2.63 -22.18 24.68
N LYS A 606 1.60 -21.71 25.37
CA LYS A 606 0.23 -21.98 24.98
C LYS A 606 -0.09 -21.30 23.65
N ILE A 607 -0.79 -22.01 22.76
CA ILE A 607 -1.23 -21.47 21.47
C ILE A 607 -2.75 -21.38 21.39
N SER A 608 -3.27 -20.43 20.64
CA SER A 608 -4.70 -20.31 20.30
C SER A 608 -4.88 -20.41 18.81
N ILE A 609 -5.60 -21.44 18.35
CA ILE A 609 -6.00 -21.63 16.97
C ILE A 609 -7.38 -20.99 16.82
N ILE A 610 -7.47 -19.91 16.03
CA ILE A 610 -8.68 -19.11 15.84
C ILE A 610 -9.31 -19.53 14.53
N VAL A 611 -10.56 -20.04 14.59
CA VAL A 611 -11.32 -20.50 13.44
C VAL A 611 -12.61 -19.71 13.33
N ALA A 612 -12.74 -18.90 12.29
CA ALA A 612 -13.97 -18.20 11.96
C ALA A 612 -14.93 -19.15 11.22
N THR A 613 -16.20 -19.21 11.64
CA THR A 613 -17.17 -20.10 10.99
C THR A 613 -18.56 -19.49 10.92
N ARG A 614 -19.32 -19.89 9.93
CA ARG A 614 -20.76 -19.72 9.84
C ARG A 614 -21.34 -20.91 9.09
N ASP A 615 -22.23 -21.68 9.77
CA ASP A 615 -22.83 -22.87 9.18
C ASP A 615 -21.76 -23.86 8.63
N ARG A 616 -22.07 -24.65 7.60
CA ARG A 616 -21.12 -25.51 6.87
C ARG A 616 -20.35 -26.48 7.77
N VAL A 617 -21.07 -27.22 8.61
CA VAL A 617 -20.47 -28.28 9.44
C VAL A 617 -19.73 -29.37 8.63
N ASP A 618 -20.08 -29.51 7.35
CA ASP A 618 -19.44 -30.41 6.39
C ASP A 618 -17.96 -30.06 6.14
N LEU A 619 -17.59 -28.78 6.25
CA LEU A 619 -16.21 -28.27 6.15
C LEU A 619 -15.58 -28.14 7.54
N LEU A 620 -16.32 -27.58 8.49
CA LEU A 620 -15.80 -27.28 9.83
C LEU A 620 -15.38 -28.54 10.59
N ARG A 621 -16.17 -29.62 10.57
CA ARG A 621 -15.84 -30.84 11.32
C ARG A 621 -14.53 -31.48 10.86
N PRO A 622 -14.30 -31.76 9.56
CA PRO A 622 -13.02 -32.28 9.08
C PRO A 622 -11.83 -31.35 9.44
N CYS A 623 -12.03 -30.03 9.37
CA CYS A 623 -11.02 -29.05 9.76
C CYS A 623 -10.63 -29.26 11.23
N LEU A 624 -11.60 -29.16 12.17
CA LEU A 624 -11.32 -29.29 13.60
C LEU A 624 -10.79 -30.67 13.97
N ASP A 625 -11.28 -31.74 13.38
CA ASP A 625 -10.80 -33.10 13.63
C ASP A 625 -9.33 -33.22 13.19
N SER A 626 -8.95 -32.73 12.00
CA SER A 626 -7.55 -32.74 11.52
C SER A 626 -6.61 -31.89 12.38
N VAL A 627 -7.10 -30.75 12.89
CA VAL A 627 -6.35 -29.90 13.81
C VAL A 627 -6.10 -30.62 15.13
N MET A 628 -7.12 -31.24 15.73
CA MET A 628 -6.99 -31.95 17.00
C MET A 628 -6.09 -33.17 16.87
N ASP A 629 -6.21 -33.95 15.79
CA ASP A 629 -5.39 -35.14 15.52
C ASP A 629 -3.91 -34.78 15.34
N SER A 630 -3.63 -33.65 14.71
CA SER A 630 -2.24 -33.18 14.48
C SER A 630 -1.67 -32.41 15.66
N ALA A 631 -2.48 -31.69 16.42
CA ALA A 631 -2.03 -30.85 17.54
C ALA A 631 -1.44 -31.68 18.70
N VAL A 632 -1.67 -33.01 18.72
CA VAL A 632 -0.99 -33.95 19.65
C VAL A 632 0.54 -33.90 19.51
N ALA A 633 1.06 -33.56 18.34
CA ALA A 633 2.50 -33.40 18.11
C ALA A 633 3.08 -32.09 18.71
N TYR A 634 2.24 -31.15 19.10
CA TYR A 634 2.67 -29.93 19.75
C TYR A 634 2.90 -30.18 21.26
N PRO A 635 4.09 -29.89 21.80
CA PRO A 635 4.41 -30.25 23.19
C PRO A 635 3.81 -29.31 24.25
N GLY A 636 3.26 -28.17 23.84
CA GLY A 636 2.61 -27.19 24.72
C GLY A 636 1.09 -27.33 24.77
N GLU A 637 0.46 -26.50 25.60
CA GLU A 637 -1.01 -26.41 25.62
C GLU A 637 -1.53 -25.73 24.38
N TYR A 638 -2.71 -26.15 23.90
CA TYR A 638 -3.45 -25.45 22.85
C TYR A 638 -4.91 -25.29 23.19
N GLU A 639 -5.53 -24.26 22.62
CA GLU A 639 -6.97 -24.11 22.55
C GLU A 639 -7.41 -23.79 21.11
N ILE A 640 -8.63 -24.17 20.78
CA ILE A 640 -9.29 -23.75 19.55
C ILE A 640 -10.37 -22.75 19.92
N VAL A 641 -10.25 -21.53 19.45
CA VAL A 641 -11.24 -20.45 19.60
C VAL A 641 -12.09 -20.42 18.35
N LEU A 642 -13.25 -21.10 18.41
CA LEU A 642 -14.21 -21.15 17.30
C LEU A 642 -15.13 -19.93 17.37
N VAL A 643 -15.02 -19.02 16.42
CA VAL A 643 -15.83 -17.78 16.36
C VAL A 643 -17.01 -18.00 15.43
N ASP A 644 -18.19 -18.12 16.02
CA ASP A 644 -19.46 -18.37 15.32
C ASP A 644 -20.12 -17.05 14.88
N ASN A 645 -20.20 -16.81 13.58
CA ASN A 645 -20.86 -15.65 12.99
C ASN A 645 -22.35 -15.94 12.72
N ASP A 646 -23.15 -16.08 13.78
CA ASP A 646 -24.59 -16.29 13.72
C ASP A 646 -24.99 -17.50 12.85
N SER A 647 -24.44 -18.68 13.13
CA SER A 647 -24.86 -19.94 12.48
C SER A 647 -26.34 -20.25 12.77
N THR A 648 -27.05 -20.71 11.75
CA THR A 648 -28.48 -21.01 11.80
C THR A 648 -28.82 -22.45 11.37
N GLU A 649 -27.87 -23.12 10.74
CA GLU A 649 -28.06 -24.47 10.24
C GLU A 649 -28.19 -25.49 11.40
N PRO A 650 -29.27 -26.29 11.49
CA PRO A 650 -29.47 -27.20 12.60
C PRO A 650 -28.33 -28.23 12.80
N ALA A 651 -27.73 -28.69 11.72
CA ALA A 651 -26.59 -29.61 11.79
C ALA A 651 -25.36 -28.98 12.43
N THR A 652 -25.08 -27.70 12.14
CA THR A 652 -23.99 -26.92 12.73
C THR A 652 -24.24 -26.65 14.20
N LEU A 653 -25.46 -26.23 14.56
CA LEU A 653 -25.84 -25.99 15.96
C LEU A 653 -25.77 -27.28 16.80
N SER A 654 -26.20 -28.42 16.23
CA SER A 654 -26.06 -29.73 16.88
C SER A 654 -24.60 -30.11 17.10
N TYR A 655 -23.73 -29.79 16.13
CA TYR A 655 -22.29 -30.01 16.27
C TYR A 655 -21.71 -29.15 17.40
N PHE A 656 -22.05 -27.86 17.47
CA PHE A 656 -21.63 -26.99 18.56
C PHE A 656 -22.06 -27.52 19.94
N ALA A 657 -23.26 -28.03 20.05
CA ALA A 657 -23.76 -28.65 21.29
C ALA A 657 -22.95 -29.89 21.73
N SER A 658 -22.25 -30.55 20.80
CA SER A 658 -21.36 -31.71 21.08
C SER A 658 -19.94 -31.30 21.49
N LEU A 659 -19.50 -30.06 21.20
CA LEU A 659 -18.11 -29.60 21.44
C LEU A 659 -17.70 -29.48 22.92
N PRO A 660 -18.63 -29.26 23.90
CA PRO A 660 -18.22 -29.27 25.33
C PRO A 660 -17.57 -30.57 25.82
N ALA A 661 -17.74 -31.67 25.09
CA ALA A 661 -16.99 -32.91 25.34
C ALA A 661 -15.51 -32.81 24.93
N LYS A 662 -15.10 -31.77 24.21
CA LYS A 662 -13.73 -31.47 23.73
C LYS A 662 -13.22 -30.22 24.46
N PRO A 663 -12.57 -30.33 25.62
CA PRO A 663 -12.24 -29.20 26.50
C PRO A 663 -11.30 -28.17 25.85
N GLN A 664 -10.62 -28.54 24.76
CA GLN A 664 -9.76 -27.64 24.00
C GLN A 664 -10.53 -26.68 23.09
N VAL A 665 -11.82 -26.96 22.79
CA VAL A 665 -12.62 -26.14 21.86
C VAL A 665 -13.55 -25.23 22.63
N ARG A 666 -13.45 -23.92 22.37
CA ARG A 666 -14.31 -22.90 22.95
C ARG A 666 -15.02 -22.12 21.85
N VAL A 667 -16.34 -22.21 21.83
CA VAL A 667 -17.19 -21.46 20.89
C VAL A 667 -17.51 -20.10 21.47
N ILE A 668 -17.24 -19.04 20.70
CA ILE A 668 -17.59 -17.65 21.04
C ILE A 668 -18.50 -17.06 19.96
N PRO A 669 -19.60 -16.40 20.35
CA PRO A 669 -20.50 -15.79 19.37
C PRO A 669 -19.94 -14.47 18.85
N PHE A 670 -20.09 -14.23 17.56
CA PHE A 670 -19.90 -12.94 16.90
C PHE A 670 -21.18 -12.57 16.15
N ARG A 671 -21.83 -11.50 16.57
CA ARG A 671 -23.10 -11.05 15.98
C ARG A 671 -22.83 -9.89 15.02
N GLY A 672 -23.36 -9.98 13.81
CA GLY A 672 -23.26 -8.94 12.82
C GLY A 672 -23.01 -9.45 11.39
N PRO A 673 -22.94 -8.54 10.41
CA PRO A 673 -22.65 -8.91 9.03
C PRO A 673 -21.26 -9.55 8.92
N PHE A 674 -21.11 -10.41 7.93
CA PHE A 674 -19.83 -11.07 7.69
C PHE A 674 -18.71 -10.05 7.46
N ASN A 675 -17.70 -10.10 8.33
CA ASN A 675 -16.49 -9.30 8.30
C ASN A 675 -15.36 -10.18 8.84
N TYR A 676 -14.53 -10.73 7.94
CA TYR A 676 -13.45 -11.66 8.30
C TYR A 676 -12.48 -11.04 9.30
N SER A 677 -12.11 -9.77 9.09
CA SER A 677 -11.22 -9.03 9.98
C SER A 677 -11.80 -8.91 11.39
N ALA A 678 -13.03 -8.47 11.52
CA ALA A 678 -13.68 -8.28 12.82
C ALA A 678 -13.92 -9.61 13.56
N ILE A 679 -14.29 -10.67 12.84
CA ILE A 679 -14.48 -12.02 13.41
C ILE A 679 -13.17 -12.54 13.99
N ASN A 680 -12.07 -12.48 13.23
CA ASN A 680 -10.77 -12.94 13.70
C ASN A 680 -10.18 -12.08 14.81
N ASN A 681 -10.38 -10.75 14.77
CA ASN A 681 -10.03 -9.85 15.87
C ASN A 681 -10.81 -10.17 17.15
N CYS A 682 -12.10 -10.53 17.04
CA CYS A 682 -12.91 -10.99 18.18
C CYS A 682 -12.32 -12.28 18.79
N GLY A 683 -11.92 -13.23 17.94
CA GLY A 683 -11.23 -14.45 18.36
C GLY A 683 -9.92 -14.13 19.07
N ALA A 684 -9.10 -13.27 18.50
CA ALA A 684 -7.81 -12.86 19.06
C ALA A 684 -7.93 -12.15 20.43
N ARG A 685 -8.94 -11.32 20.61
CA ARG A 685 -9.25 -10.69 21.92
C ARG A 685 -9.61 -11.72 22.99
N SER A 686 -10.24 -12.82 22.59
CA SER A 686 -10.67 -13.91 23.50
C SER A 686 -9.60 -14.96 23.71
N ALA A 687 -8.55 -14.97 22.90
CA ALA A 687 -7.47 -15.96 22.91
C ALA A 687 -6.60 -15.84 24.16
N LEU A 688 -6.19 -17.00 24.71
CA LEU A 688 -5.35 -17.10 25.91
C LEU A 688 -3.89 -17.44 25.55
N GLY A 689 -3.63 -17.97 24.34
CA GLY A 689 -2.32 -18.36 23.87
C GLY A 689 -1.37 -17.18 23.65
N GLU A 690 -0.08 -17.44 23.76
CA GLU A 690 0.98 -16.49 23.46
C GLU A 690 1.17 -16.34 21.93
N VAL A 691 0.95 -17.43 21.20
CA VAL A 691 0.95 -17.43 19.73
C VAL A 691 -0.49 -17.68 19.24
N LEU A 692 -0.93 -16.87 18.30
CA LEU A 692 -2.19 -16.99 17.60
C LEU A 692 -1.95 -17.66 16.26
N ILE A 693 -2.80 -18.61 15.90
CA ILE A 693 -2.85 -19.22 14.57
C ILE A 693 -4.23 -18.96 14.00
N PHE A 694 -4.36 -18.05 13.02
CA PHE A 694 -5.60 -17.85 12.26
C PHE A 694 -5.72 -18.97 11.24
N LEU A 695 -6.88 -19.61 11.19
CA LEU A 695 -7.12 -20.77 10.34
C LEU A 695 -8.54 -20.74 9.74
N ASN A 696 -8.66 -20.89 8.43
CA ASN A 696 -9.95 -21.00 7.79
C ASN A 696 -10.64 -22.33 8.12
N ASN A 697 -11.98 -22.32 8.22
CA ASN A 697 -12.78 -23.49 8.57
C ASN A 697 -12.89 -24.56 7.45
N ASP A 698 -12.36 -24.27 6.25
CA ASP A 698 -12.32 -25.15 5.09
C ASP A 698 -10.88 -25.62 4.77
N THR A 699 -10.05 -25.74 5.81
CA THR A 699 -8.69 -26.30 5.73
C THR A 699 -8.65 -27.75 6.23
N LEU A 700 -7.65 -28.52 5.78
CA LEU A 700 -7.35 -29.85 6.29
C LEU A 700 -5.84 -30.02 6.46
N VAL A 701 -5.39 -30.31 7.68
CA VAL A 701 -3.97 -30.46 8.00
C VAL A 701 -3.40 -31.73 7.38
N LEU A 702 -2.23 -31.59 6.71
CA LEU A 702 -1.49 -32.72 6.12
C LEU A 702 -0.28 -33.11 6.94
N THR A 703 0.53 -32.16 7.42
CA THR A 703 1.75 -32.41 8.18
C THR A 703 1.47 -32.38 9.68
N LYS A 704 1.86 -33.45 10.39
CA LYS A 704 1.57 -33.59 11.83
C LYS A 704 2.27 -32.54 12.70
N ASP A 705 3.44 -32.07 12.30
CA ASP A 705 4.26 -31.10 13.02
C ASP A 705 4.00 -29.63 12.60
N TRP A 706 2.91 -29.36 11.86
CA TRP A 706 2.60 -28.01 11.34
C TRP A 706 2.55 -26.93 12.41
N CYS A 707 1.97 -27.23 13.60
CA CYS A 707 1.97 -26.29 14.73
C CYS A 707 3.38 -25.98 15.22
N VAL A 708 4.23 -27.03 15.35
CA VAL A 708 5.64 -26.85 15.77
C VAL A 708 6.37 -25.98 14.76
N GLU A 709 6.21 -26.26 13.46
CA GLU A 709 6.85 -25.51 12.37
C GLU A 709 6.43 -24.03 12.37
N LEU A 710 5.15 -23.74 12.55
CA LEU A 710 4.66 -22.36 12.58
C LEU A 710 5.09 -21.64 13.86
N VAL A 711 4.91 -22.26 15.02
CA VAL A 711 5.15 -21.62 16.32
C VAL A 711 6.64 -21.37 16.55
N ALA A 712 7.51 -22.35 16.25
CA ALA A 712 8.94 -22.19 16.43
C ALA A 712 9.51 -21.03 15.58
N ASN A 713 8.98 -20.81 14.39
CA ASN A 713 9.33 -19.65 13.57
C ASN A 713 8.71 -18.34 14.11
N ALA A 714 7.44 -18.36 14.57
CA ALA A 714 6.78 -17.16 15.11
C ALA A 714 7.41 -16.65 16.43
N LEU A 715 8.07 -17.52 17.18
CA LEU A 715 8.76 -17.15 18.43
C LEU A 715 10.12 -16.47 18.21
N ARG A 716 10.66 -16.49 17.00
CA ARG A 716 11.89 -15.77 16.68
C ARG A 716 11.66 -14.26 16.86
N GLU A 717 12.61 -13.57 17.46
CA GLU A 717 12.48 -12.15 17.81
C GLU A 717 12.21 -11.26 16.58
N ASP A 718 12.88 -11.58 15.48
CA ASP A 718 12.83 -10.85 14.21
C ASP A 718 11.63 -11.23 13.31
N VAL A 719 10.82 -12.23 13.70
CA VAL A 719 9.68 -12.71 12.90
C VAL A 719 8.37 -12.23 13.50
N GLY A 720 7.50 -11.63 12.67
CA GLY A 720 6.21 -11.10 13.11
C GLY A 720 5.01 -11.92 12.61
N ALA A 721 5.14 -12.61 11.47
CA ALA A 721 4.09 -13.47 10.93
C ALA A 721 4.72 -14.67 10.20
N VAL A 722 4.04 -15.82 10.23
CA VAL A 722 4.45 -17.06 9.56
C VAL A 722 3.25 -17.65 8.82
N GLY A 723 3.40 -17.94 7.54
CA GLY A 723 2.38 -18.61 6.72
C GLY A 723 2.77 -20.03 6.34
N ALA A 724 1.77 -20.88 6.20
CA ALA A 724 1.91 -22.27 5.79
C ALA A 724 1.87 -22.41 4.25
N ARG A 725 2.28 -23.56 3.73
CA ARG A 725 2.02 -23.98 2.33
C ARG A 725 0.60 -24.50 2.22
N LEU A 726 -0.19 -23.95 1.29
CA LEU A 726 -1.55 -24.41 1.05
C LEU A 726 -1.69 -25.07 -0.32
N LEU A 727 -2.47 -26.15 -0.36
CA LEU A 727 -2.78 -26.90 -1.57
C LEU A 727 -4.28 -26.81 -1.88
N TYR A 728 -4.63 -26.78 -3.14
CA TYR A 728 -6.00 -27.01 -3.62
C TYR A 728 -6.45 -28.47 -3.40
N ALA A 729 -7.74 -28.71 -3.54
CA ALA A 729 -8.31 -30.06 -3.42
C ALA A 729 -7.74 -31.08 -4.43
N ASP A 730 -7.25 -30.64 -5.57
CA ASP A 730 -6.59 -31.45 -6.59
C ASP A 730 -5.10 -31.70 -6.30
N GLY A 731 -4.60 -31.15 -5.21
CA GLY A 731 -3.21 -31.27 -4.77
C GLY A 731 -2.26 -30.24 -5.36
N THR A 732 -2.68 -29.35 -6.26
CA THR A 732 -1.82 -28.29 -6.78
C THR A 732 -1.60 -27.20 -5.72
N ILE A 733 -0.51 -26.44 -5.85
CA ILE A 733 -0.18 -25.35 -4.92
C ILE A 733 -1.21 -24.23 -5.06
N GLN A 734 -1.78 -23.79 -3.93
CA GLN A 734 -2.62 -22.62 -3.82
C GLN A 734 -1.84 -21.41 -3.30
N HIS A 735 -0.97 -21.64 -2.32
CA HIS A 735 -0.20 -20.60 -1.65
C HIS A 735 1.20 -21.07 -1.31
N ALA A 736 2.18 -20.33 -1.79
CA ALA A 736 3.59 -20.44 -1.44
C ALA A 736 4.19 -19.06 -1.10
N GLY A 737 3.42 -18.19 -0.44
CA GLY A 737 3.75 -16.80 -0.18
C GLY A 737 2.95 -15.84 -1.08
N VAL A 738 2.92 -14.58 -0.72
CA VAL A 738 2.23 -13.50 -1.45
C VAL A 738 3.27 -12.51 -1.97
N LEU A 739 3.13 -12.15 -3.24
CA LEU A 739 3.93 -11.15 -3.95
C LEU A 739 3.15 -9.83 -4.02
N LEU A 740 3.76 -8.73 -3.59
CA LEU A 740 3.15 -7.40 -3.64
C LEU A 740 3.23 -6.78 -5.04
N GLY A 741 2.18 -6.05 -5.41
CA GLY A 741 2.10 -5.36 -6.70
C GLY A 741 1.98 -6.28 -7.92
N VAL A 742 1.74 -7.57 -7.71
CA VAL A 742 1.45 -8.56 -8.76
C VAL A 742 -0.07 -8.71 -8.85
N GLU A 743 -0.61 -8.80 -10.06
CA GLU A 743 -2.07 -8.88 -10.32
C GLU A 743 -2.87 -7.71 -9.71
N GLY A 744 -2.25 -6.56 -9.56
CA GLY A 744 -2.82 -5.36 -8.96
C GLY A 744 -2.27 -5.09 -7.56
N VAL A 745 -2.96 -5.50 -6.50
CA VAL A 745 -2.51 -5.28 -5.11
C VAL A 745 -1.49 -6.33 -4.69
N ALA A 746 -1.85 -7.62 -4.82
CA ALA A 746 -1.02 -8.74 -4.41
C ALA A 746 -1.51 -10.05 -5.04
N GLY A 747 -0.58 -10.91 -5.46
CA GLY A 747 -0.86 -12.21 -6.03
C GLY A 747 -0.15 -13.34 -5.26
N HIS A 748 -0.69 -14.56 -5.33
CA HIS A 748 -0.05 -15.72 -4.71
C HIS A 748 1.07 -16.27 -5.61
N GLU A 749 2.17 -16.71 -5.00
CA GLU A 749 3.27 -17.36 -5.69
C GLU A 749 2.97 -18.83 -5.98
N ALA A 750 3.36 -19.33 -7.14
CA ALA A 750 3.30 -20.74 -7.58
C ALA A 750 1.88 -21.35 -7.69
N VAL A 751 0.84 -20.53 -7.87
CA VAL A 751 -0.55 -20.99 -8.00
C VAL A 751 -0.72 -21.95 -9.17
N GLY A 752 -1.32 -23.13 -8.89
CA GLY A 752 -1.58 -24.17 -9.87
C GLY A 752 -0.37 -25.05 -10.20
N ASP A 753 0.82 -24.79 -9.62
CA ASP A 753 1.97 -25.67 -9.75
C ASP A 753 1.73 -27.01 -9.05
N THR A 754 2.37 -28.06 -9.54
CA THR A 754 2.36 -29.35 -8.82
C THR A 754 3.14 -29.20 -7.50
N PRO A 755 2.80 -29.97 -6.44
CA PRO A 755 3.52 -29.91 -5.17
C PRO A 755 5.03 -30.23 -5.29
N GLN A 756 5.42 -30.92 -6.35
CA GLN A 756 6.81 -31.27 -6.65
C GLN A 756 7.53 -30.16 -7.41
N SER A 757 6.80 -29.21 -8.00
CA SER A 757 7.43 -28.04 -8.63
C SER A 757 8.12 -27.20 -7.56
N GLY A 758 9.41 -26.98 -7.70
CA GLY A 758 10.16 -26.08 -6.83
C GLY A 758 9.79 -24.61 -7.00
N GLY A 759 8.98 -24.27 -8.02
CA GLY A 759 8.78 -22.90 -8.44
C GLY A 759 10.07 -22.26 -8.97
N TYR A 760 10.14 -20.94 -9.00
CA TYR A 760 11.35 -20.24 -9.42
C TYR A 760 12.52 -20.56 -8.48
N VAL A 761 13.54 -21.25 -9.00
CA VAL A 761 14.78 -21.66 -8.30
C VAL A 761 14.58 -22.32 -6.92
N GLY A 762 13.53 -23.15 -6.79
CA GLY A 762 13.25 -23.90 -5.56
C GLY A 762 12.46 -23.16 -4.49
N ARG A 763 12.03 -21.93 -4.72
CA ARG A 763 11.43 -21.03 -3.71
C ARG A 763 10.19 -21.61 -3.01
N SER A 764 9.38 -22.42 -3.69
CA SER A 764 8.18 -23.02 -3.10
C SER A 764 8.48 -24.12 -2.08
N HIS A 765 9.72 -24.66 -2.06
CA HIS A 765 10.17 -25.73 -1.15
C HIS A 765 11.09 -25.23 -0.02
N LEU A 766 11.51 -23.94 -0.06
CA LEU A 766 12.51 -23.40 0.85
C LEU A 766 11.86 -22.49 1.91
N LEU A 767 12.33 -22.60 3.15
CA LEU A 767 12.02 -21.63 4.20
C LEU A 767 12.61 -20.28 3.79
N ARG A 768 11.79 -19.25 3.76
CA ARG A 768 12.21 -17.93 3.29
C ARG A 768 11.33 -16.81 3.82
N SER A 769 11.80 -15.60 3.71
CA SER A 769 10.96 -14.43 3.88
C SER A 769 9.95 -14.29 2.71
N ALA A 770 8.81 -13.71 3.00
CA ALA A 770 7.78 -13.35 2.03
C ALA A 770 7.33 -11.91 2.29
N ALA A 771 6.82 -11.25 1.27
CA ALA A 771 6.27 -9.90 1.47
C ALA A 771 4.98 -9.94 2.29
N ALA A 772 4.16 -10.96 2.06
CA ALA A 772 2.99 -11.29 2.88
C ALA A 772 2.68 -12.79 2.81
N VAL A 773 1.78 -13.26 3.68
CA VAL A 773 1.22 -14.62 3.72
C VAL A 773 -0.28 -14.54 3.97
N THR A 774 -1.03 -15.56 3.50
CA THR A 774 -2.49 -15.55 3.57
C THR A 774 -3.03 -15.82 4.98
N GLY A 775 -4.09 -15.12 5.34
CA GLY A 775 -4.86 -15.35 6.57
C GLY A 775 -5.54 -16.72 6.66
N ALA A 776 -5.58 -17.49 5.57
CA ALA A 776 -6.13 -18.85 5.59
C ALA A 776 -5.36 -19.79 6.53
N CYS A 777 -4.03 -19.56 6.73
CA CYS A 777 -3.22 -20.17 7.78
C CYS A 777 -2.05 -19.24 8.12
N LEU A 778 -2.20 -18.41 9.16
CA LEU A 778 -1.21 -17.41 9.57
C LEU A 778 -0.97 -17.51 11.08
N ALA A 779 0.30 -17.66 11.46
CA ALA A 779 0.73 -17.65 12.87
C ALA A 779 1.45 -16.34 13.21
N THR A 780 1.17 -15.79 14.39
CA THR A 780 1.81 -14.57 14.89
C THR A 780 1.82 -14.57 16.43
N ARG A 781 2.77 -13.88 17.06
CA ARG A 781 2.73 -13.65 18.50
C ARG A 781 1.56 -12.72 18.85
N ARG A 782 0.79 -13.07 19.88
CA ARG A 782 -0.33 -12.26 20.36
C ARG A 782 0.08 -10.81 20.70
N ALA A 783 1.27 -10.63 21.23
CA ALA A 783 1.82 -9.30 21.54
C ALA A 783 1.96 -8.44 20.26
N ILE A 784 2.53 -9.01 19.18
CA ILE A 784 2.69 -8.33 17.90
C ILE A 784 1.32 -8.06 17.25
N PHE A 785 0.40 -9.04 17.29
CA PHE A 785 -0.94 -8.83 16.76
C PHE A 785 -1.66 -7.66 17.43
N LYS A 786 -1.51 -7.54 18.75
CA LYS A 786 -2.04 -6.42 19.53
C LYS A 786 -1.32 -5.10 19.22
N GLU A 787 0.00 -5.12 19.09
CA GLU A 787 0.81 -3.95 18.72
C GLU A 787 0.42 -3.38 17.35
N MET A 788 0.13 -4.26 16.39
CA MET A 788 -0.34 -3.90 15.04
C MET A 788 -1.83 -3.53 14.97
N ASP A 789 -2.53 -3.50 16.10
CA ASP A 789 -3.99 -3.26 16.17
C ASP A 789 -4.80 -4.27 15.33
N GLY A 790 -4.33 -5.51 15.21
CA GLY A 790 -5.00 -6.59 14.52
C GLY A 790 -5.23 -6.38 13.02
N PHE A 791 -6.28 -7.02 12.49
CA PHE A 791 -6.73 -6.81 11.11
C PHE A 791 -7.58 -5.54 11.00
N GLU A 792 -7.54 -4.87 9.85
CA GLU A 792 -8.32 -3.66 9.59
C GLU A 792 -9.80 -4.01 9.34
N GLU A 793 -10.70 -3.59 10.26
CA GLU A 793 -12.12 -4.00 10.29
C GLU A 793 -13.04 -3.12 9.44
N LEU A 794 -12.66 -1.88 9.14
CA LEU A 794 -13.56 -0.89 8.53
C LEU A 794 -13.57 -0.98 7.01
N ASN A 795 -12.38 -0.96 6.41
CA ASN A 795 -12.20 -0.83 4.98
C ASN A 795 -11.67 -2.10 4.30
N LEU A 796 -11.01 -3.02 5.05
CA LEU A 796 -10.47 -4.28 4.56
C LEU A 796 -11.16 -5.45 5.27
N LYS A 797 -12.45 -5.59 5.02
CA LYS A 797 -13.29 -6.54 5.76
C LYS A 797 -13.03 -8.00 5.39
N ILE A 798 -12.65 -8.25 4.13
CA ILE A 798 -12.56 -9.60 3.57
C ILE A 798 -11.29 -9.77 2.75
N ALA A 799 -11.00 -8.90 1.77
CA ALA A 799 -9.81 -8.96 0.94
C ALA A 799 -8.68 -8.10 1.52
N PHE A 800 -7.45 -8.50 1.27
CA PHE A 800 -6.20 -7.77 1.58
C PHE A 800 -5.95 -7.44 3.06
N ASN A 801 -6.77 -7.92 3.99
CA ASN A 801 -6.57 -7.71 5.43
C ASN A 801 -5.31 -8.39 5.97
N ASP A 802 -5.00 -9.59 5.47
CA ASP A 802 -3.79 -10.35 5.76
C ASP A 802 -2.54 -9.68 5.14
N VAL A 803 -2.68 -9.16 3.92
CA VAL A 803 -1.62 -8.39 3.26
C VAL A 803 -1.35 -7.09 4.03
N ASP A 804 -2.40 -6.33 4.42
CA ASP A 804 -2.30 -5.14 5.26
C ASP A 804 -1.61 -5.44 6.61
N TYR A 805 -2.01 -6.54 7.26
CA TYR A 805 -1.37 -6.98 8.49
C TYR A 805 0.12 -7.27 8.31
N CYS A 806 0.49 -8.01 7.26
CA CYS A 806 1.88 -8.29 6.94
C CYS A 806 2.67 -7.02 6.60
N MET A 807 2.05 -6.04 5.93
CA MET A 807 2.67 -4.73 5.67
C MET A 807 2.92 -3.94 6.97
N LYS A 808 1.97 -3.94 7.92
CA LYS A 808 2.16 -3.34 9.25
C LYS A 808 3.31 -3.99 10.00
N VAL A 809 3.35 -5.32 10.02
CA VAL A 809 4.42 -6.13 10.62
C VAL A 809 5.79 -5.76 10.05
N ARG A 810 5.91 -5.69 8.72
CA ARG A 810 7.16 -5.29 8.05
C ARG A 810 7.56 -3.84 8.34
N LYS A 811 6.60 -2.92 8.36
CA LYS A 811 6.84 -1.51 8.70
C LYS A 811 7.33 -1.32 10.14
N ALA A 812 6.93 -2.21 11.05
CA ALA A 812 7.42 -2.26 12.43
C ALA A 812 8.82 -2.90 12.56
N GLY A 813 9.41 -3.38 11.46
CA GLY A 813 10.76 -3.96 11.42
C GLY A 813 10.82 -5.48 11.59
N TYR A 814 9.67 -6.16 11.69
CA TYR A 814 9.62 -7.62 11.72
C TYR A 814 9.59 -8.19 10.30
N ARG A 815 10.02 -9.44 10.15
CA ARG A 815 9.92 -10.21 8.90
C ARG A 815 8.65 -11.06 8.88
N VAL A 816 8.15 -11.31 7.68
CA VAL A 816 7.11 -12.30 7.40
C VAL A 816 7.78 -13.51 6.76
N VAL A 817 7.49 -14.71 7.25
CA VAL A 817 8.14 -15.96 6.84
C VAL A 817 7.13 -16.90 6.18
N TYR A 818 7.47 -17.42 5.03
CA TYR A 818 6.79 -18.55 4.40
C TYR A 818 7.47 -19.86 4.81
N ASN A 819 6.71 -20.79 5.42
CA ASN A 819 7.21 -22.10 5.84
C ASN A 819 6.60 -23.23 4.99
N PRO A 820 7.37 -23.84 4.09
CA PRO A 820 6.88 -24.90 3.19
C PRO A 820 6.64 -26.25 3.89
N PHE A 821 7.07 -26.40 5.15
CA PHE A 821 7.01 -27.65 5.90
C PHE A 821 5.71 -27.79 6.72
N ALA A 822 4.98 -26.70 6.94
CA ALA A 822 3.61 -26.70 7.42
C ALA A 822 2.67 -26.77 6.19
N VAL A 823 2.07 -27.92 5.93
CA VAL A 823 1.27 -28.15 4.71
C VAL A 823 -0.17 -28.47 5.05
N LEU A 824 -1.11 -27.76 4.44
CA LEU A 824 -2.54 -27.98 4.58
C LEU A 824 -3.24 -27.96 3.20
N TYR A 825 -4.35 -28.68 3.07
CA TYR A 825 -5.32 -28.38 2.04
C TYR A 825 -6.16 -27.18 2.44
N HIS A 826 -6.56 -26.35 1.46
CA HIS A 826 -7.52 -25.27 1.64
C HIS A 826 -8.55 -25.35 0.50
N PHE A 827 -9.77 -25.73 0.86
CA PHE A 827 -10.87 -25.98 -0.08
C PHE A 827 -11.58 -24.69 -0.48
N GLU A 828 -10.81 -23.66 -0.86
CA GLU A 828 -11.28 -22.33 -1.24
C GLU A 828 -12.53 -22.36 -2.11
N SER A 829 -13.42 -21.41 -1.91
CA SER A 829 -14.66 -21.22 -2.66
C SER A 829 -15.79 -22.27 -2.42
N LYS A 830 -15.56 -23.34 -1.66
CA LYS A 830 -16.64 -24.25 -1.28
C LYS A 830 -17.62 -23.61 -0.29
N SER A 831 -17.12 -22.69 0.54
CA SER A 831 -17.95 -21.95 1.50
C SER A 831 -18.64 -20.72 0.90
N ARG A 832 -18.11 -20.13 -0.21
CA ARG A 832 -18.58 -18.84 -0.76
C ARG A 832 -18.99 -18.86 -2.25
N GLY A 833 -18.71 -19.95 -3.00
CA GLY A 833 -18.93 -20.02 -4.44
C GLY A 833 -17.86 -19.32 -5.28
N ARG A 834 -17.63 -19.79 -6.51
CA ARG A 834 -16.57 -19.29 -7.43
C ARG A 834 -17.00 -18.06 -8.25
N GLU A 835 -18.30 -17.79 -8.39
CA GLU A 835 -18.77 -16.64 -9.15
C GLU A 835 -18.78 -15.40 -8.27
N LEU A 836 -17.89 -14.46 -8.60
CA LEU A 836 -17.95 -13.13 -8.05
C LEU A 836 -19.20 -12.44 -8.57
N SER A 837 -20.23 -12.36 -7.75
CA SER A 837 -21.39 -11.51 -8.04
C SER A 837 -20.91 -10.06 -8.23
N GLU A 838 -21.67 -9.26 -8.95
CA GLU A 838 -21.35 -7.85 -9.16
C GLU A 838 -21.09 -7.12 -7.82
N VAL A 839 -21.85 -7.44 -6.78
CA VAL A 839 -21.67 -6.91 -5.42
C VAL A 839 -20.30 -7.30 -4.83
N GLN A 840 -19.86 -8.54 -5.05
CA GLN A 840 -18.55 -9.00 -4.58
C GLN A 840 -17.39 -8.32 -5.33
N GLN A 841 -17.54 -8.10 -6.64
CA GLN A 841 -16.57 -7.37 -7.45
C GLN A 841 -16.46 -5.89 -7.01
N ILE A 842 -17.61 -5.22 -6.79
CA ILE A 842 -17.64 -3.84 -6.29
C ILE A 842 -16.95 -3.74 -4.93
N ARG A 843 -17.24 -4.66 -4.02
CA ARG A 843 -16.57 -4.71 -2.71
C ARG A 843 -15.06 -4.93 -2.86
N HIS A 844 -14.63 -5.90 -3.64
CA HIS A 844 -13.21 -6.19 -3.86
C HIS A 844 -12.46 -4.98 -4.41
N ARG A 845 -13.04 -4.26 -5.38
CA ARG A 845 -12.47 -3.01 -5.92
C ARG A 845 -12.41 -1.91 -4.84
N ALA A 846 -13.43 -1.79 -3.99
CA ALA A 846 -13.44 -0.83 -2.91
C ALA A 846 -12.36 -1.14 -1.86
N GLU A 847 -12.17 -2.43 -1.51
CA GLU A 847 -11.12 -2.86 -0.59
C GLU A 847 -9.72 -2.69 -1.21
N ALA A 848 -9.54 -2.93 -2.52
CA ALA A 848 -8.30 -2.63 -3.24
C ALA A 848 -7.98 -1.12 -3.23
N ALA A 849 -8.97 -0.28 -3.51
CA ALA A 849 -8.81 1.18 -3.45
C ALA A 849 -8.47 1.66 -2.04
N ALA A 850 -9.08 1.09 -1.01
CA ALA A 850 -8.77 1.39 0.39
C ALA A 850 -7.33 0.97 0.76
N PHE A 851 -6.87 -0.18 0.24
CA PHE A 851 -5.49 -0.63 0.41
C PHE A 851 -4.49 0.36 -0.21
N HIS A 852 -4.70 0.78 -1.47
CA HIS A 852 -3.85 1.78 -2.14
C HIS A 852 -3.92 3.18 -1.50
N ALA A 853 -5.06 3.55 -0.90
CA ALA A 853 -5.15 4.80 -0.13
C ALA A 853 -4.34 4.75 1.18
N ARG A 854 -4.14 3.55 1.74
CA ARG A 854 -3.38 3.33 2.98
C ARG A 854 -1.88 3.18 2.75
N TRP A 855 -1.49 2.52 1.68
CA TRP A 855 -0.11 2.21 1.34
C TRP A 855 0.30 2.89 0.04
N SER A 856 1.37 3.68 0.08
CA SER A 856 1.92 4.32 -1.13
C SER A 856 2.53 3.28 -2.09
N ASP A 857 2.61 3.61 -3.37
CA ASP A 857 3.22 2.73 -4.38
C ASP A 857 4.66 2.35 -4.03
N SER A 858 5.40 3.22 -3.34
CA SER A 858 6.76 2.92 -2.87
C SER A 858 6.80 1.91 -1.70
N GLU A 859 5.71 1.77 -0.94
CA GLU A 859 5.57 0.78 0.13
C GLU A 859 5.06 -0.57 -0.42
N ILE A 860 4.32 -0.57 -1.54
CA ILE A 860 3.81 -1.77 -2.22
C ILE A 860 4.89 -2.41 -3.12
N VAL A 861 6.16 -2.20 -2.80
CA VAL A 861 7.27 -2.88 -3.48
C VAL A 861 7.62 -4.18 -2.77
N ASP A 862 7.59 -5.28 -3.51
CA ASP A 862 8.02 -6.57 -2.98
C ASP A 862 9.55 -6.66 -2.97
N PRO A 863 10.21 -6.76 -1.80
CA PRO A 863 11.66 -6.83 -1.75
C PRO A 863 12.22 -8.19 -2.22
N TYR A 864 11.37 -9.21 -2.34
CA TYR A 864 11.75 -10.57 -2.72
C TYR A 864 11.32 -10.95 -4.14
N TYR A 865 10.67 -10.03 -4.87
CA TYR A 865 10.31 -10.18 -6.28
C TYR A 865 11.18 -9.25 -7.13
N ASN A 866 12.08 -9.83 -7.90
CA ASN A 866 13.06 -9.06 -8.66
C ASN A 866 12.35 -8.13 -9.67
N PRO A 867 12.75 -6.86 -9.79
CA PRO A 867 12.07 -5.87 -10.63
C PRO A 867 12.12 -6.16 -12.14
N HIS A 868 12.89 -7.15 -12.58
CA HIS A 868 12.90 -7.60 -13.98
C HIS A 868 11.71 -8.46 -14.35
N PHE A 869 10.98 -9.01 -13.38
CA PHE A 869 9.80 -9.81 -13.67
C PHE A 869 8.56 -8.96 -13.93
N GLU A 870 7.76 -9.41 -14.89
CA GLU A 870 6.46 -8.84 -15.21
C GLU A 870 5.47 -9.05 -14.05
N ARG A 871 4.64 -8.03 -13.77
CA ARG A 871 3.68 -8.05 -12.64
C ARG A 871 2.26 -8.49 -13.04
N PHE A 872 1.93 -8.42 -14.34
CA PHE A 872 0.61 -8.76 -14.88
C PHE A 872 0.58 -10.08 -15.65
N ALA A 873 1.67 -10.86 -15.58
CA ALA A 873 1.75 -12.22 -16.06
C ALA A 873 1.95 -13.17 -14.88
N ARG A 874 1.88 -14.48 -15.14
CA ARG A 874 2.22 -15.46 -14.12
C ARG A 874 3.62 -15.15 -13.55
N PRO A 875 3.78 -15.14 -12.22
CA PRO A 875 5.04 -14.76 -11.60
C PRO A 875 6.22 -15.58 -12.12
N PHE A 876 7.35 -14.91 -12.35
CA PHE A 876 8.64 -15.47 -12.77
C PHE A 876 8.71 -16.05 -14.19
N GLU A 877 7.64 -15.96 -15.00
CA GLU A 877 7.65 -16.50 -16.36
C GLU A 877 8.07 -15.49 -17.44
N ARG A 878 7.90 -14.21 -17.18
CA ARG A 878 8.15 -13.17 -18.18
C ARG A 878 8.96 -12.01 -17.61
N LEU A 879 9.80 -11.43 -18.48
CA LEU A 879 10.68 -10.31 -18.15
C LEU A 879 10.15 -9.03 -18.79
N ARG A 880 10.10 -7.96 -18.01
CA ARG A 880 9.83 -6.61 -18.48
C ARG A 880 11.12 -5.84 -18.71
N PRO A 881 11.14 -4.75 -19.51
CA PRO A 881 12.33 -3.88 -19.61
C PRO A 881 12.88 -3.55 -18.21
N PRO A 882 14.23 -3.50 -18.07
CA PRO A 882 14.84 -3.15 -16.77
C PRO A 882 14.32 -1.82 -16.27
N PRO A 883 14.13 -1.65 -14.96
CA PRO A 883 13.87 -0.33 -14.39
C PRO A 883 15.10 0.56 -14.60
N ASP A 884 14.89 1.86 -14.85
CA ASP A 884 15.92 2.87 -15.06
C ASP A 884 16.93 2.99 -13.89
#